data_07e7982688d37cfa01394aa389663f42
#
_entry.id   07e7982688d37cfa01394aa389663f42
#
_cell.length_a   1.000
_cell.length_b   1.000
_cell.length_c   1.000
_cell.angle_alpha   90.00
_cell.angle_beta   90.00
_cell.angle_gamma   90.00
#
_symmetry.space_group_name_H-M   'P 1'
#
loop_
_entity.id
_entity.type
_entity.pdbx_description
1 polymer ?
#
loop_
_entity_poly.entity_id
_entity_poly.type
_entity_poly.pdbx_seq_one_letter_code
_entity_poly.pdbx_strand_id
1 'polypeptide(L)'
;MAIFWGSVKSGKRSLNHSLTGWHRLSKSSSLSEDSVTYSKLGIYERHLSSPSETGRYMNTSFPSILQMVMICSVGRQGTGLIHISLDRAGCMARADSGRMERLSSIMRRRGIVAPAFETYGGVAGLVDYGPLGASIRRRVIDSWIEYWSSFGDILEIESPTLTPEEVLVASGHVGEFNDLMTTCNSCESVFRADHLLEGSVGDIDGLSAVEISSSLAKDGITCPGCGGVDWSECVPMNLMFKTSVGAMSRGRTAYLRPETAQGMFMQYPMLYRHFRQKLPFGGIQTGKGYRNEISPRQGMIRLREFTMAELEYFFDPEEPPVGDDGDWSTVVQMIPSSTGQMARMSVSVALSKGLILHPTVAWFMARTLELVRSLGVDPSRLRFRQHGQDEMAHYASDCWDCELHGEHGWIECIGIANRTCHDLEQHATHTGKGDFRAWRAFVEPKKVRVDKWFPVQSAIGPAFKSLASEISEAIGELDKMPESLPFKIRLKDGTETTIEEGMAERRTEDRVVTGEWYTPHVVEPAFGIDRIIWHILDHAYEEIEKDGNRYSVLRLPQSTAPFDAVVLPLFDKDGMGDMAKTIADILSKARGLKIQYDNSKSIGRRYARADEAGIPWAITVDHQSLKDGSVTLRRRDDGKQVRCNKDDLQSVLLSQGSNIDF
;
A
#
# COMPACT_ATOMS: atom_id res chain seq x y z
N MET A 1 -25.42 0.87 10.13
CA MET A 1 -25.85 -0.48 10.52
C MET A 1 -26.82 -0.34 11.69
N ALA A 2 -28.09 -0.23 11.39
CA ALA A 2 -29.13 -0.10 12.39
C ALA A 2 -29.53 -1.50 12.86
N ILE A 3 -29.27 -1.80 14.12
CA ILE A 3 -29.70 -3.04 14.76
C ILE A 3 -31.11 -2.81 15.26
N PHE A 4 -32.11 -3.42 14.62
CA PHE A 4 -33.46 -3.48 15.16
C PHE A 4 -33.49 -4.54 16.25
N TRP A 5 -33.76 -4.10 17.48
CA TRP A 5 -34.13 -4.95 18.61
C TRP A 5 -35.63 -5.14 18.59
N GLY A 6 -36.08 -6.30 18.16
CA GLY A 6 -37.41 -6.77 18.43
C GLY A 6 -37.38 -7.68 19.65
N SER A 7 -38.02 -7.26 20.74
CA SER A 7 -38.11 -8.03 21.98
C SER A 7 -38.96 -9.27 21.79
N VAL A 8 -38.32 -10.43 21.78
CA VAL A 8 -39.04 -11.71 22.02
C VAL A 8 -38.69 -12.16 23.43
N LYS A 9 -39.65 -12.09 24.33
CA LYS A 9 -39.59 -12.72 25.66
C LYS A 9 -39.59 -14.24 25.49
N SER A 10 -38.53 -14.88 25.85
CA SER A 10 -38.27 -16.17 26.48
C SER A 10 -37.13 -16.96 25.81
N GLY A 11 -36.08 -17.08 26.55
CA GLY A 11 -35.11 -18.15 26.70
C GLY A 11 -34.58 -18.88 25.44
N LYS A 12 -33.47 -18.45 24.95
CA LYS A 12 -32.23 -19.20 24.59
C LYS A 12 -31.40 -18.44 23.56
N ARG A 13 -30.18 -18.05 23.96
CA ARG A 13 -29.24 -17.15 23.28
C ARG A 13 -28.45 -17.74 22.10
N SER A 14 -28.90 -18.77 21.41
CA SER A 14 -28.05 -19.42 20.39
C SER A 14 -28.62 -19.50 18.97
N LEU A 15 -29.66 -18.76 18.64
CA LEU A 15 -30.36 -18.91 17.36
C LEU A 15 -30.57 -17.64 16.54
N ASN A 16 -29.95 -16.50 16.93
CA ASN A 16 -30.27 -15.21 16.29
C ASN A 16 -29.64 -14.94 14.91
N HIS A 17 -28.67 -15.73 14.45
CA HIS A 17 -28.05 -15.48 13.14
C HIS A 17 -28.68 -16.23 11.96
N SER A 18 -29.46 -17.25 12.23
CA SER A 18 -30.18 -17.97 11.16
C SER A 18 -31.52 -17.35 10.76
N LEU A 19 -32.07 -16.44 11.58
CA LEU A 19 -33.41 -15.88 11.39
C LEU A 19 -33.51 -14.74 10.36
N THR A 20 -32.42 -14.05 10.04
CA THR A 20 -32.44 -12.98 9.03
C THR A 20 -32.69 -13.48 7.60
N GLY A 21 -32.30 -14.71 7.29
CA GLY A 21 -32.61 -15.36 6.01
C GLY A 21 -34.09 -15.74 5.88
N TRP A 22 -34.73 -16.07 7.00
CA TRP A 22 -36.13 -16.50 7.06
C TRP A 22 -37.14 -15.38 6.84
N HIS A 23 -36.86 -14.19 7.32
CA HIS A 23 -37.74 -13.03 7.10
C HIS A 23 -37.84 -12.64 5.61
N ARG A 24 -36.84 -12.99 4.79
CA ARG A 24 -36.88 -12.80 3.33
C ARG A 24 -37.71 -13.86 2.61
N LEU A 25 -37.71 -15.10 3.10
CA LEU A 25 -38.49 -16.19 2.50
C LEU A 25 -39.99 -16.08 2.80
N SER A 26 -40.38 -15.56 3.98
CA SER A 26 -41.78 -15.35 4.34
C SER A 26 -42.45 -14.17 3.62
N LYS A 27 -41.65 -13.23 3.08
CA LYS A 27 -42.17 -12.11 2.27
C LYS A 27 -42.37 -12.44 0.79
N SER A 28 -41.79 -13.54 0.30
CA SER A 28 -41.93 -13.97 -1.09
C SER A 28 -43.05 -14.99 -1.31
N SER A 29 -43.67 -15.52 -0.26
CA SER A 29 -44.83 -16.38 -0.33
C SER A 29 -45.98 -15.76 0.48
N SER A 30 -47.13 -15.52 -0.14
CA SER A 30 -48.35 -14.97 0.44
C SER A 30 -49.00 -15.93 1.46
N LEU A 31 -48.30 -16.21 2.55
CA LEU A 31 -48.81 -17.00 3.67
C LEU A 31 -48.98 -16.10 4.89
N SER A 32 -50.23 -16.07 5.41
CA SER A 32 -50.64 -15.34 6.60
C SER A 32 -49.85 -15.75 7.85
N GLU A 33 -49.62 -14.78 8.74
CA GLU A 33 -48.91 -14.92 10.03
C GLU A 33 -49.69 -15.78 11.06
N ASP A 34 -49.78 -17.10 10.88
CA ASP A 34 -50.28 -17.97 11.93
C ASP A 34 -49.24 -19.03 12.33
N SER A 35 -48.70 -18.79 13.52
CA SER A 35 -47.97 -19.70 14.43
C SER A 35 -47.23 -20.89 13.81
N VAL A 36 -45.90 -20.71 13.58
CA VAL A 36 -44.97 -21.80 13.31
C VAL A 36 -44.33 -22.26 14.63
N THR A 37 -44.59 -23.48 15.04
CA THR A 37 -43.96 -24.13 16.20
C THR A 37 -42.78 -24.99 15.73
N TYR A 38 -41.57 -24.77 16.26
CA TYR A 38 -40.36 -25.55 15.92
C TYR A 38 -40.20 -26.72 16.90
N SER A 39 -40.19 -27.94 16.40
CA SER A 39 -39.88 -29.12 17.19
C SER A 39 -38.76 -29.94 16.53
N LYS A 40 -37.61 -29.99 17.21
CA LYS A 40 -36.42 -30.86 16.98
C LYS A 40 -35.66 -30.71 15.66
N LEU A 41 -34.42 -30.24 15.82
CA LEU A 41 -33.36 -30.34 14.82
C LEU A 41 -32.74 -31.75 14.90
N GLY A 42 -32.76 -32.49 13.80
CA GLY A 42 -32.03 -33.76 13.67
C GLY A 42 -30.97 -33.64 12.59
N ILE A 43 -29.74 -33.89 12.96
CA ILE A 43 -28.63 -33.99 11.99
C ILE A 43 -28.44 -35.47 11.66
N TYR A 44 -28.62 -35.83 10.40
CA TYR A 44 -28.34 -37.18 9.92
C TYR A 44 -27.17 -37.12 8.93
N GLU A 45 -26.10 -37.79 9.26
CA GLU A 45 -24.97 -38.08 8.36
C GLU A 45 -25.28 -39.37 7.59
N ARG A 46 -25.52 -39.31 6.29
CA ARG A 46 -25.59 -40.49 5.44
C ARG A 46 -24.28 -40.70 4.72
N HIS A 47 -23.56 -41.73 5.11
CA HIS A 47 -22.54 -42.33 4.26
C HIS A 47 -23.26 -43.14 3.16
N LEU A 48 -23.09 -42.71 1.90
CA LEU A 48 -23.47 -43.53 0.76
C LEU A 48 -22.36 -44.54 0.51
N SER A 49 -22.50 -45.73 1.07
CA SER A 49 -21.76 -46.93 0.65
C SER A 49 -22.58 -47.65 -0.42
N SER A 50 -22.10 -47.68 -1.65
CA SER A 50 -22.62 -48.61 -2.65
C SER A 50 -21.88 -49.96 -2.51
N PRO A 51 -22.59 -51.08 -2.59
CA PRO A 51 -21.94 -52.37 -2.68
C PRO A 51 -21.67 -52.69 -4.13
N SER A 52 -20.38 -52.81 -4.52
CA SER A 52 -20.01 -53.60 -5.71
C SER A 52 -18.58 -54.09 -5.59
N GLU A 53 -18.47 -55.33 -5.83
CA GLU A 53 -17.32 -56.19 -5.85
C GLU A 53 -16.22 -55.73 -6.84
N THR A 54 -15.03 -56.22 -6.56
CA THR A 54 -13.82 -56.35 -7.41
C THR A 54 -12.93 -55.12 -7.58
N GLY A 55 -11.73 -55.34 -7.05
CA GLY A 55 -10.63 -54.43 -6.95
C GLY A 55 -10.06 -53.84 -8.24
N ARG A 56 -9.66 -52.61 -8.09
CA ARG A 56 -8.41 -52.01 -8.60
C ARG A 56 -8.30 -50.61 -8.04
N TYR A 57 -7.18 -50.30 -7.41
CA TYR A 57 -6.85 -48.98 -6.89
C TYR A 57 -6.83 -47.95 -8.01
N MET A 58 -7.70 -46.94 -7.96
CA MET A 58 -7.50 -45.61 -8.55
C MET A 58 -7.87 -44.56 -7.53
N ASN A 59 -6.87 -43.76 -7.19
CA ASN A 59 -6.99 -42.58 -6.34
C ASN A 59 -7.79 -41.52 -7.10
N THR A 60 -9.08 -41.34 -6.76
CA THR A 60 -9.86 -40.18 -7.15
C THR A 60 -10.54 -39.62 -5.90
N SER A 61 -10.02 -38.49 -5.45
CA SER A 61 -10.64 -37.67 -4.41
C SER A 61 -11.98 -37.13 -4.89
N PHE A 62 -13.09 -37.70 -4.40
CA PHE A 62 -14.42 -37.12 -4.57
C PHE A 62 -14.69 -36.09 -3.48
N PRO A 63 -15.24 -34.90 -3.79
CA PRO A 63 -15.67 -33.94 -2.78
C PRO A 63 -16.91 -34.48 -2.05
N SER A 64 -16.84 -34.61 -0.73
CA SER A 64 -17.98 -34.95 0.12
C SER A 64 -18.93 -33.74 0.25
N ILE A 65 -20.14 -33.87 -0.26
CA ILE A 65 -21.22 -32.88 -0.11
C ILE A 65 -21.90 -33.13 1.22
N LEU A 66 -21.92 -32.12 2.10
CA LEU A 66 -22.72 -32.15 3.33
C LEU A 66 -24.15 -31.75 2.99
N GLN A 67 -25.11 -32.69 3.12
CA GLN A 67 -26.52 -32.38 2.95
C GLN A 67 -27.20 -32.21 4.32
N MET A 68 -27.75 -31.05 4.55
CA MET A 68 -28.53 -30.73 5.73
C MET A 68 -30.03 -30.77 5.39
N VAL A 69 -30.76 -31.66 6.04
CA VAL A 69 -32.20 -31.78 5.85
C VAL A 69 -32.90 -31.15 7.04
N MET A 70 -33.67 -30.11 6.81
CA MET A 70 -34.50 -29.49 7.84
C MET A 70 -35.97 -29.92 7.68
N ILE A 71 -36.52 -30.51 8.71
CA ILE A 71 -37.93 -30.92 8.73
C ILE A 71 -38.72 -29.80 9.42
N CYS A 72 -39.60 -29.13 8.67
CA CYS A 72 -40.50 -28.14 9.21
C CYS A 72 -41.93 -28.69 9.16
N SER A 73 -42.68 -28.66 10.26
CA SER A 73 -44.11 -28.93 10.28
C SER A 73 -44.87 -27.61 10.12
N VAL A 74 -45.64 -27.51 9.04
CA VAL A 74 -46.47 -26.34 8.76
C VAL A 74 -47.92 -26.77 8.88
N GLY A 75 -48.58 -26.33 9.97
CA GLY A 75 -50.03 -26.50 10.15
C GLY A 75 -50.55 -27.93 10.17
N ARG A 76 -51.86 -28.11 10.33
CA ARG A 76 -52.55 -29.41 10.52
C ARG A 76 -52.54 -30.36 9.29
N GLN A 77 -51.90 -30.01 8.18
CA GLN A 77 -51.84 -30.90 7.01
C GLN A 77 -50.49 -30.74 6.28
N GLY A 78 -49.57 -31.68 6.51
CA GLY A 78 -48.43 -31.95 5.66
C GLY A 78 -47.06 -31.60 6.23
N THR A 79 -46.15 -32.58 6.12
CA THR A 79 -44.69 -32.42 6.34
C THR A 79 -44.02 -32.16 5.01
N GLY A 80 -43.34 -31.00 4.86
CA GLY A 80 -42.52 -30.67 3.70
C GLY A 80 -41.03 -30.88 3.98
N LEU A 81 -40.31 -31.52 3.08
CA LEU A 81 -38.86 -31.68 3.10
C LEU A 81 -38.24 -30.60 2.22
N ILE A 82 -37.44 -29.71 2.83
CA ILE A 82 -36.65 -28.72 2.09
C ILE A 82 -35.21 -29.21 2.06
N HIS A 83 -34.70 -29.48 0.89
CA HIS A 83 -33.29 -29.80 0.66
C HIS A 83 -32.47 -28.50 0.46
N ILE A 84 -31.53 -28.30 1.35
CA ILE A 84 -30.53 -27.21 1.20
C ILE A 84 -29.18 -27.88 1.01
N SER A 85 -28.56 -27.75 -0.17
CA SER A 85 -27.17 -28.10 -0.37
C SER A 85 -26.29 -26.89 -0.10
N LEU A 86 -25.37 -27.02 0.86
CA LEU A 86 -24.35 -26.04 1.16
C LEU A 86 -23.03 -26.53 0.55
N ASP A 87 -22.49 -25.75 -0.36
CA ASP A 87 -21.17 -26.01 -0.92
C ASP A 87 -20.09 -25.89 0.16
N ARG A 88 -19.11 -26.77 0.15
CA ARG A 88 -17.99 -26.76 1.11
C ARG A 88 -17.22 -25.42 1.10
N ALA A 89 -17.17 -24.75 -0.06
CA ALA A 89 -16.60 -23.42 -0.20
C ALA A 89 -17.34 -22.38 0.66
N GLY A 90 -18.69 -22.43 0.72
CA GLY A 90 -19.48 -21.54 1.56
C GLY A 90 -19.36 -21.82 3.06
N CYS A 91 -19.01 -23.05 3.46
CA CYS A 91 -18.76 -23.41 4.85
C CYS A 91 -17.35 -22.98 5.32
N MET A 92 -16.35 -23.10 4.45
CA MET A 92 -14.98 -22.61 4.74
C MET A 92 -14.93 -21.09 4.82
N ALA A 93 -15.60 -20.37 3.91
CA ALA A 93 -15.69 -18.91 3.96
C ALA A 93 -16.38 -18.39 5.24
N ARG A 94 -17.36 -19.15 5.80
CA ARG A 94 -17.99 -18.79 7.09
C ARG A 94 -17.16 -19.16 8.32
N ALA A 95 -16.28 -20.15 8.23
CA ALA A 95 -15.34 -20.48 9.32
C ALA A 95 -14.23 -19.42 9.43
N ASP A 96 -13.79 -18.84 8.32
CA ASP A 96 -12.77 -17.78 8.28
C ASP A 96 -13.29 -16.41 8.72
N SER A 97 -14.60 -16.10 8.54
CA SER A 97 -15.17 -14.83 9.04
C SER A 97 -14.93 -14.61 10.54
N GLY A 98 -14.86 -15.68 11.30
CA GLY A 98 -14.55 -15.63 12.73
C GLY A 98 -13.09 -15.27 13.06
N ARG A 99 -12.10 -15.61 12.20
CA ARG A 99 -10.68 -15.28 12.41
C ARG A 99 -10.48 -13.77 12.30
N MET A 100 -11.03 -13.14 11.27
CA MET A 100 -10.93 -11.69 11.07
C MET A 100 -11.57 -10.89 12.22
N GLU A 101 -12.73 -11.30 12.70
CA GLU A 101 -13.37 -10.66 13.85
C GLU A 101 -12.50 -10.75 15.11
N ARG A 102 -11.84 -11.89 15.32
CA ARG A 102 -10.94 -12.08 16.46
C ARG A 102 -9.68 -11.25 16.34
N LEU A 103 -9.04 -11.20 15.16
CA LEU A 103 -7.89 -10.32 14.89
C LEU A 103 -8.28 -8.86 15.14
N SER A 104 -9.38 -8.39 14.57
CA SER A 104 -9.88 -7.02 14.78
C SER A 104 -10.17 -6.72 16.25
N SER A 105 -10.71 -7.69 17.00
CA SER A 105 -10.93 -7.57 18.44
C SER A 105 -9.61 -7.41 19.22
N ILE A 106 -8.55 -8.15 18.83
CA ILE A 106 -7.23 -8.03 19.46
C ILE A 106 -6.63 -6.67 19.13
N MET A 107 -6.66 -6.25 17.87
CA MET A 107 -6.13 -4.95 17.43
C MET A 107 -6.74 -3.81 18.26
N ARG A 108 -8.07 -3.82 18.44
CA ARG A 108 -8.78 -2.85 19.28
C ARG A 108 -8.41 -2.97 20.75
N ARG A 109 -8.52 -4.19 21.32
CA ARG A 109 -8.28 -4.45 22.74
C ARG A 109 -6.85 -4.16 23.18
N ARG A 110 -5.88 -4.38 22.31
CA ARG A 110 -4.46 -4.11 22.57
C ARG A 110 -4.03 -2.69 22.19
N GLY A 111 -4.92 -1.88 21.64
CA GLY A 111 -4.59 -0.53 21.22
C GLY A 111 -3.59 -0.52 20.06
N ILE A 112 -3.81 -1.40 19.08
CA ILE A 112 -3.05 -1.42 17.83
C ILE A 112 -3.73 -0.47 16.85
N VAL A 113 -4.94 -0.80 16.40
CA VAL A 113 -5.72 0.03 15.48
C VAL A 113 -7.20 0.02 15.88
N ALA A 114 -7.84 1.18 15.77
CA ALA A 114 -9.28 1.35 15.96
C ALA A 114 -9.83 2.36 14.94
N PRO A 115 -11.15 2.37 14.66
CA PRO A 115 -11.75 3.45 13.90
C PRO A 115 -11.54 4.80 14.59
N ALA A 116 -11.16 5.82 13.80
CA ALA A 116 -10.97 7.17 14.35
C ALA A 116 -12.33 7.82 14.68
N PHE A 117 -12.31 8.71 15.67
CA PHE A 117 -13.47 9.52 16.07
C PHE A 117 -14.72 8.72 16.47
N GLU A 118 -14.56 7.50 17.02
CA GLU A 118 -15.70 6.64 17.43
C GLU A 118 -16.71 7.38 18.34
N THR A 119 -16.23 8.29 19.20
CA THR A 119 -17.07 9.09 20.09
C THR A 119 -18.07 9.98 19.33
N TYR A 120 -17.74 10.34 18.10
CA TYR A 120 -18.60 11.13 17.20
C TYR A 120 -19.24 10.28 16.08
N GLY A 121 -19.31 8.97 16.26
CA GLY A 121 -19.89 8.05 15.28
C GLY A 121 -18.89 7.47 14.29
N GLY A 122 -17.63 7.89 14.34
CA GLY A 122 -16.58 7.45 13.45
C GLY A 122 -16.66 8.04 12.03
N VAL A 123 -15.58 7.96 11.30
CA VAL A 123 -15.52 8.34 9.88
C VAL A 123 -14.89 7.18 9.10
N ALA A 124 -15.62 6.65 8.12
CA ALA A 124 -15.11 5.57 7.29
C ALA A 124 -13.81 5.98 6.58
N GLY A 125 -12.82 5.08 6.54
CA GLY A 125 -11.52 5.35 5.93
C GLY A 125 -10.57 6.20 6.78
N LEU A 126 -10.89 6.46 8.05
CA LEU A 126 -9.98 7.05 9.03
C LEU A 126 -9.79 6.09 10.20
N VAL A 127 -8.53 5.91 10.60
CA VAL A 127 -8.16 5.00 11.70
C VAL A 127 -7.20 5.68 12.68
N ASP A 128 -7.33 5.31 13.95
CA ASP A 128 -6.39 5.66 15.01
C ASP A 128 -5.40 4.51 15.24
N TYR A 129 -4.12 4.83 15.22
CA TYR A 129 -3.09 3.95 15.77
C TYR A 129 -2.97 4.21 17.26
N GLY A 130 -3.36 3.24 18.07
CA GLY A 130 -3.13 3.29 19.52
C GLY A 130 -1.64 3.11 19.88
N PRO A 131 -1.29 3.03 21.18
CA PRO A 131 0.11 3.01 21.62
C PRO A 131 0.96 1.90 21.01
N LEU A 132 0.42 0.66 20.89
CA LEU A 132 1.14 -0.44 20.27
C LEU A 132 1.22 -0.28 18.75
N GLY A 133 0.12 0.14 18.12
CA GLY A 133 0.07 0.36 16.68
C GLY A 133 1.00 1.46 16.21
N ALA A 134 1.06 2.58 16.94
CA ALA A 134 1.99 3.66 16.66
C ALA A 134 3.46 3.21 16.76
N SER A 135 3.76 2.32 17.74
CA SER A 135 5.09 1.74 17.88
C SER A 135 5.43 0.80 16.72
N ILE A 136 4.51 -0.07 16.31
CA ILE A 136 4.66 -0.97 15.15
C ILE A 136 4.90 -0.13 13.89
N ARG A 137 4.02 0.85 13.61
CA ARG A 137 4.13 1.72 12.44
C ARG A 137 5.48 2.44 12.39
N ARG A 138 5.93 2.98 13.53
CA ARG A 138 7.21 3.67 13.61
C ARG A 138 8.37 2.74 13.28
N ARG A 139 8.37 1.49 13.80
CA ARG A 139 9.41 0.50 13.50
C ARG A 139 9.41 0.10 12.02
N VAL A 140 8.24 -0.09 11.41
CA VAL A 140 8.15 -0.39 9.98
C VAL A 140 8.74 0.76 9.15
N ILE A 141 8.41 2.01 9.47
CA ILE A 141 8.95 3.18 8.79
C ILE A 141 10.46 3.30 9.00
N ASP A 142 10.94 3.19 10.24
CA ASP A 142 12.36 3.28 10.56
C ASP A 142 13.16 2.19 9.83
N SER A 143 12.68 0.94 9.82
CA SER A 143 13.32 -0.16 9.08
C SER A 143 13.34 0.08 7.57
N TRP A 144 12.28 0.70 7.01
CA TRP A 144 12.21 1.06 5.60
C TRP A 144 13.24 2.14 5.25
N ILE A 145 13.33 3.20 6.06
CA ILE A 145 14.31 4.30 5.87
C ILE A 145 15.74 3.76 6.01
N GLU A 146 16.03 2.99 7.06
CA GLU A 146 17.34 2.41 7.32
C GLU A 146 17.77 1.48 6.17
N TYR A 147 16.85 0.66 5.66
CA TYR A 147 17.13 -0.27 4.57
C TYR A 147 17.54 0.47 3.29
N TRP A 148 16.72 1.40 2.81
CA TRP A 148 17.00 2.11 1.57
C TRP A 148 18.19 3.08 1.70
N SER A 149 18.35 3.76 2.81
CA SER A 149 19.49 4.65 3.07
C SER A 149 20.82 3.89 3.19
N SER A 150 20.80 2.57 3.41
CA SER A 150 22.03 1.76 3.51
C SER A 150 22.78 1.64 2.18
N PHE A 151 22.13 1.89 1.05
CA PHE A 151 22.77 1.84 -0.28
C PHE A 151 23.67 3.05 -0.59
N GLY A 152 23.64 4.10 0.24
CA GLY A 152 24.60 5.21 0.20
C GLY A 152 24.34 6.28 -0.86
N ASP A 153 23.64 5.96 -1.93
CA ASP A 153 23.19 6.88 -2.98
C ASP A 153 21.71 7.27 -2.86
N ILE A 154 21.07 6.86 -1.76
CA ILE A 154 19.65 7.12 -1.46
C ILE A 154 19.57 7.92 -0.15
N LEU A 155 18.91 9.08 -0.19
CA LEU A 155 18.80 10.00 0.95
C LEU A 155 17.35 10.33 1.30
N GLU A 156 17.07 10.44 2.59
CA GLU A 156 15.76 10.89 3.08
C GLU A 156 15.58 12.39 2.85
N ILE A 157 14.40 12.75 2.35
CA ILE A 157 13.93 14.13 2.18
C ILE A 157 12.55 14.29 2.77
N GLU A 158 12.09 15.53 2.93
CA GLU A 158 10.75 15.85 3.39
C GLU A 158 10.17 17.01 2.57
N SER A 159 8.94 16.84 2.09
CA SER A 159 8.18 17.85 1.35
C SER A 159 6.87 18.16 2.06
N PRO A 160 6.33 19.38 1.91
CA PRO A 160 5.05 19.76 2.50
C PRO A 160 3.90 18.87 2.03
N THR A 161 2.94 18.64 2.93
CA THR A 161 1.70 17.91 2.65
C THR A 161 0.73 18.73 1.77
N LEU A 162 0.74 20.07 1.93
CA LEU A 162 -0.02 20.98 1.10
C LEU A 162 0.73 21.23 -0.19
N THR A 163 0.13 20.83 -1.32
CA THR A 163 0.73 20.95 -2.66
C THR A 163 -0.03 22.01 -3.46
N PRO A 164 0.67 23.00 -4.03
CA PRO A 164 0.07 24.00 -4.92
C PRO A 164 -0.55 23.35 -6.14
N GLU A 165 -1.68 23.92 -6.62
CA GLU A 165 -2.43 23.39 -7.78
C GLU A 165 -1.56 23.23 -9.03
N GLU A 166 -0.64 24.14 -9.26
CA GLU A 166 0.21 24.13 -10.47
C GLU A 166 1.11 22.90 -10.55
N VAL A 167 1.58 22.38 -9.41
CA VAL A 167 2.38 21.14 -9.36
C VAL A 167 1.53 19.94 -9.80
N LEU A 168 0.28 19.89 -9.32
CA LEU A 168 -0.66 18.79 -9.61
C LEU A 168 -1.33 18.95 -10.99
N VAL A 169 -1.34 20.13 -11.57
CA VAL A 169 -1.70 20.36 -12.98
C VAL A 169 -0.59 19.83 -13.88
N ALA A 170 0.66 20.16 -13.58
CA ALA A 170 1.81 19.69 -14.35
C ALA A 170 1.90 18.16 -14.39
N SER A 171 1.63 17.48 -13.29
CA SER A 171 1.63 16.01 -13.19
C SER A 171 0.32 15.33 -13.62
N GLY A 172 -0.68 16.09 -14.12
CA GLY A 172 -1.95 15.53 -14.60
C GLY A 172 -3.00 15.24 -13.51
N HIS A 173 -2.65 15.24 -12.22
CA HIS A 173 -3.57 14.82 -11.14
C HIS A 173 -4.86 15.66 -11.07
N VAL A 174 -4.83 16.94 -11.40
CA VAL A 174 -6.04 17.78 -11.37
C VAL A 174 -7.05 17.35 -12.44
N GLY A 175 -6.56 16.88 -13.60
CA GLY A 175 -7.40 16.48 -14.74
C GLY A 175 -7.85 15.03 -14.70
N GLU A 176 -6.95 14.10 -14.33
CA GLU A 176 -7.11 12.67 -14.59
C GLU A 176 -7.31 11.83 -13.32
N PHE A 177 -7.05 12.36 -12.13
CA PHE A 177 -7.20 11.61 -10.89
C PHE A 177 -8.65 11.55 -10.42
N ASN A 178 -9.50 10.91 -11.25
CA ASN A 178 -10.95 10.84 -11.05
C ASN A 178 -11.44 9.40 -11.02
N ASP A 179 -12.35 9.10 -10.07
CA ASP A 179 -13.18 7.90 -10.11
C ASP A 179 -14.58 8.26 -10.63
N LEU A 180 -15.21 7.32 -11.33
CA LEU A 180 -16.61 7.48 -11.73
C LEU A 180 -17.52 7.09 -10.57
N MET A 181 -18.37 8.00 -10.14
CA MET A 181 -19.36 7.74 -9.09
C MET A 181 -20.78 7.77 -9.60
N THR A 182 -21.65 6.98 -8.98
CA THR A 182 -23.09 7.01 -9.15
C THR A 182 -23.81 6.96 -7.82
N THR A 183 -25.04 7.44 -7.76
CA THR A 183 -25.88 7.48 -6.57
C THR A 183 -27.12 6.60 -6.78
N CYS A 184 -27.45 5.78 -5.80
CA CYS A 184 -28.71 5.06 -5.81
C CYS A 184 -29.86 6.03 -5.47
N ASN A 185 -30.78 6.26 -6.41
CA ASN A 185 -31.91 7.17 -6.24
C ASN A 185 -32.89 6.72 -5.14
N SER A 186 -32.87 5.44 -4.74
CA SER A 186 -33.76 4.88 -3.72
C SER A 186 -33.28 5.11 -2.28
N CYS A 187 -31.96 5.14 -2.03
CA CYS A 187 -31.40 5.25 -0.68
C CYS A 187 -30.30 6.31 -0.55
N GLU A 188 -30.05 7.08 -1.61
CA GLU A 188 -29.05 8.16 -1.68
C GLU A 188 -27.61 7.72 -1.36
N SER A 189 -27.33 6.42 -1.36
CA SER A 189 -25.97 5.89 -1.16
C SER A 189 -25.14 6.06 -2.42
N VAL A 190 -23.92 6.52 -2.26
CA VAL A 190 -22.94 6.77 -3.33
C VAL A 190 -22.00 5.59 -3.46
N PHE A 191 -21.70 5.19 -4.70
CA PHE A 191 -20.80 4.08 -5.02
C PHE A 191 -19.86 4.46 -6.17
N ARG A 192 -18.71 3.79 -6.23
CA ARG A 192 -17.91 3.75 -7.45
C ARG A 192 -18.68 2.94 -8.50
N ALA A 193 -18.82 3.51 -9.66
CA ALA A 193 -19.66 2.94 -10.70
C ALA A 193 -19.05 1.68 -11.33
N ASP A 194 -17.72 1.66 -11.51
CA ASP A 194 -16.94 0.52 -11.97
C ASP A 194 -17.07 -0.70 -11.04
N HIS A 195 -16.93 -0.51 -9.73
CA HIS A 195 -17.06 -1.60 -8.74
C HIS A 195 -18.47 -2.24 -8.70
N LEU A 196 -19.50 -1.52 -9.14
CA LEU A 196 -20.84 -2.10 -9.23
C LEU A 196 -20.97 -3.08 -10.40
N LEU A 197 -20.14 -2.91 -11.43
CA LEU A 197 -20.12 -3.75 -12.62
C LEU A 197 -19.14 -4.92 -12.53
N GLU A 198 -18.24 -4.94 -11.54
CA GLU A 198 -17.28 -6.03 -11.32
C GLU A 198 -17.99 -7.41 -11.31
N GLY A 199 -17.57 -8.29 -12.20
CA GLY A 199 -18.13 -9.63 -12.36
C GLY A 199 -19.44 -9.73 -13.16
N SER A 200 -20.03 -8.60 -13.61
CA SER A 200 -21.24 -8.57 -14.43
C SER A 200 -20.96 -8.21 -15.89
N VAL A 201 -19.92 -7.40 -16.14
CA VAL A 201 -19.48 -6.98 -17.46
C VAL A 201 -18.00 -7.38 -17.61
N GLY A 202 -17.56 -7.76 -18.80
CA GLY A 202 -16.20 -8.23 -19.05
C GLY A 202 -15.14 -7.16 -18.72
N ASP A 203 -14.64 -6.47 -19.71
CA ASP A 203 -13.64 -5.40 -19.53
C ASP A 203 -14.35 -4.09 -19.20
N ILE A 204 -14.11 -3.56 -17.98
CA ILE A 204 -14.70 -2.30 -17.50
C ILE A 204 -13.71 -1.14 -17.70
N ASP A 205 -12.41 -1.44 -17.73
CA ASP A 205 -11.38 -0.46 -17.90
C ASP A 205 -11.46 0.17 -19.30
N GLY A 206 -11.56 1.49 -19.34
CA GLY A 206 -11.72 2.25 -20.59
C GLY A 206 -13.16 2.61 -20.99
N LEU A 207 -14.19 2.13 -20.26
CA LEU A 207 -15.57 2.55 -20.51
C LEU A 207 -15.79 4.01 -20.05
N SER A 208 -16.48 4.78 -20.90
CA SER A 208 -16.90 6.15 -20.58
C SER A 208 -18.01 6.16 -19.51
N ALA A 209 -18.17 7.30 -18.82
CA ALA A 209 -19.25 7.49 -17.85
C ALA A 209 -20.65 7.18 -18.42
N VAL A 210 -20.87 7.46 -19.71
CA VAL A 210 -22.14 7.19 -20.40
C VAL A 210 -22.35 5.69 -20.61
N GLU A 211 -21.30 4.97 -20.99
CA GLU A 211 -21.35 3.52 -21.20
C GLU A 211 -21.58 2.78 -19.87
N ILE A 212 -20.87 3.17 -18.80
CA ILE A 212 -21.07 2.63 -17.46
C ILE A 212 -22.50 2.90 -16.95
N SER A 213 -23.00 4.13 -17.10
CA SER A 213 -24.39 4.46 -16.75
C SER A 213 -25.41 3.59 -17.49
N SER A 214 -25.16 3.37 -18.79
CA SER A 214 -26.02 2.55 -19.64
C SER A 214 -26.00 1.07 -19.20
N SER A 215 -24.83 0.55 -18.83
CA SER A 215 -24.67 -0.82 -18.34
C SER A 215 -25.34 -1.02 -16.99
N LEU A 216 -25.21 -0.07 -16.04
CA LEU A 216 -25.90 -0.12 -14.75
C LEU A 216 -27.42 -0.22 -14.90
N ALA A 217 -27.99 0.54 -15.83
CA ALA A 217 -29.43 0.53 -16.11
C ALA A 217 -29.87 -0.74 -16.84
N LYS A 218 -29.09 -1.19 -17.86
CA LYS A 218 -29.44 -2.32 -18.74
C LYS A 218 -29.32 -3.67 -18.04
N ASP A 219 -28.26 -3.85 -17.24
CA ASP A 219 -27.95 -5.14 -16.62
C ASP A 219 -28.65 -5.32 -15.27
N GLY A 220 -29.52 -4.37 -14.86
CA GLY A 220 -30.34 -4.45 -13.67
C GLY A 220 -29.52 -4.57 -12.38
N ILE A 221 -28.37 -3.89 -12.34
CA ILE A 221 -27.46 -3.93 -11.18
C ILE A 221 -28.18 -3.43 -9.93
N THR A 222 -28.16 -4.25 -8.88
CA THR A 222 -28.86 -3.93 -7.64
C THR A 222 -27.97 -3.17 -6.67
N CYS A 223 -28.54 -2.17 -6.00
CA CYS A 223 -27.85 -1.41 -4.96
C CYS A 223 -27.47 -2.33 -3.77
N PRO A 224 -26.18 -2.40 -3.39
CA PRO A 224 -25.74 -3.20 -2.25
C PRO A 224 -26.35 -2.75 -0.90
N GLY A 225 -26.84 -1.51 -0.83
CA GLY A 225 -27.42 -0.95 0.37
C GLY A 225 -28.90 -1.27 0.56
N CYS A 226 -29.73 -1.14 -0.49
CA CYS A 226 -31.18 -1.24 -0.40
C CYS A 226 -31.80 -2.22 -1.39
N GLY A 227 -31.05 -2.74 -2.36
CA GLY A 227 -31.57 -3.63 -3.41
C GLY A 227 -32.30 -2.91 -4.54
N GLY A 228 -32.37 -1.58 -4.54
CA GLY A 228 -32.93 -0.79 -5.64
C GLY A 228 -32.10 -0.89 -6.91
N VAL A 229 -32.69 -0.61 -8.07
CA VAL A 229 -32.02 -0.68 -9.40
C VAL A 229 -31.99 0.66 -10.12
N ASP A 230 -32.40 1.72 -9.44
CA ASP A 230 -32.46 3.07 -9.98
C ASP A 230 -31.21 3.86 -9.61
N TRP A 231 -30.42 4.23 -10.63
CA TRP A 231 -29.11 4.86 -10.50
C TRP A 231 -29.11 6.25 -11.14
N SER A 232 -28.40 7.20 -10.53
CA SER A 232 -28.08 8.47 -11.19
C SER A 232 -27.10 8.25 -12.35
N GLU A 233 -26.98 9.24 -13.23
CA GLU A 233 -25.89 9.29 -14.19
C GLU A 233 -24.54 9.23 -13.48
N CYS A 234 -23.57 8.54 -14.11
CA CYS A 234 -22.20 8.48 -13.61
C CYS A 234 -21.50 9.82 -13.86
N VAL A 235 -20.85 10.34 -12.82
CA VAL A 235 -20.10 11.59 -12.89
C VAL A 235 -18.68 11.39 -12.37
N PRO A 236 -17.66 12.02 -12.97
CA PRO A 236 -16.30 11.97 -12.47
C PRO A 236 -16.18 12.74 -11.15
N MET A 237 -15.50 12.15 -10.19
CA MET A 237 -15.17 12.79 -8.91
C MET A 237 -13.66 12.76 -8.71
N ASN A 238 -13.03 13.93 -8.65
CA ASN A 238 -11.61 14.01 -8.32
C ASN A 238 -11.39 13.62 -6.86
N LEU A 239 -10.46 12.69 -6.65
CA LEU A 239 -10.20 12.13 -5.32
C LEU A 239 -9.32 13.00 -4.43
N MET A 240 -8.82 14.15 -4.90
CA MET A 240 -8.00 15.02 -4.08
C MET A 240 -8.84 15.93 -3.18
N PHE A 241 -8.35 16.16 -1.94
CA PHE A 241 -8.91 17.14 -1.03
C PHE A 241 -8.42 18.55 -1.39
N LYS A 242 -9.30 19.36 -1.95
CA LYS A 242 -9.01 20.75 -2.34
C LYS A 242 -9.08 21.70 -1.13
N THR A 243 -8.14 22.63 -1.04
CA THR A 243 -8.08 23.68 -0.01
C THR A 243 -7.54 24.99 -0.58
N SER A 244 -7.34 25.99 0.27
CA SER A 244 -6.77 27.29 -0.10
C SER A 244 -5.69 27.69 0.90
N VAL A 245 -4.55 28.19 0.39
CA VAL A 245 -3.46 28.72 1.20
C VAL A 245 -3.44 30.24 1.12
N GLY A 246 -3.52 30.91 2.27
CA GLY A 246 -3.56 32.36 2.39
C GLY A 246 -4.97 32.91 2.66
N ALA A 247 -5.12 34.25 2.64
CA ALA A 247 -6.39 34.92 2.92
C ALA A 247 -7.43 34.63 1.83
N MET A 248 -8.70 34.40 2.22
CA MET A 248 -9.80 33.93 1.36
C MET A 248 -9.94 34.71 0.03
N SER A 249 -9.70 36.00 0.01
CA SER A 249 -9.83 36.84 -1.21
C SER A 249 -8.61 36.80 -2.15
N ARG A 250 -7.48 36.25 -1.70
CA ARG A 250 -6.23 36.14 -2.43
C ARG A 250 -5.53 34.80 -2.18
N GLY A 251 -6.29 33.82 -1.69
CA GLY A 251 -5.75 32.48 -1.42
C GLY A 251 -5.37 31.77 -2.72
N ARG A 252 -4.24 31.07 -2.68
CA ARG A 252 -3.79 30.17 -3.75
C ARG A 252 -4.45 28.82 -3.57
N THR A 253 -4.98 28.24 -4.63
CA THR A 253 -5.50 26.87 -4.60
C THR A 253 -4.38 25.89 -4.27
N ALA A 254 -4.69 24.95 -3.40
CA ALA A 254 -3.81 23.86 -3.03
C ALA A 254 -4.64 22.61 -2.72
N TYR A 255 -3.96 21.47 -2.65
CA TYR A 255 -4.55 20.19 -2.31
C TYR A 255 -3.73 19.51 -1.21
N LEU A 256 -4.39 18.67 -0.43
CA LEU A 256 -3.68 17.63 0.33
C LEU A 256 -3.14 16.62 -0.68
N ARG A 257 -1.83 16.35 -0.64
CA ARG A 257 -1.14 15.51 -1.64
C ARG A 257 -1.73 14.10 -1.69
N PRO A 258 -2.03 13.56 -2.90
CA PRO A 258 -2.51 12.18 -3.05
C PRO A 258 -1.38 11.12 -2.95
N GLU A 259 -0.12 11.56 -3.07
CA GLU A 259 1.13 10.78 -3.03
C GLU A 259 2.28 11.67 -2.56
N THR A 260 3.45 11.10 -2.30
CA THR A 260 4.63 11.88 -1.90
C THR A 260 5.58 12.20 -3.05
N ALA A 261 5.46 11.53 -4.21
CA ALA A 261 6.32 11.59 -5.38
C ALA A 261 6.52 13.01 -5.92
N GLN A 262 5.45 13.79 -6.10
CA GLN A 262 5.54 15.12 -6.71
C GLN A 262 6.42 16.09 -5.92
N GLY A 263 6.43 15.96 -4.59
CA GLY A 263 7.35 16.73 -3.74
C GLY A 263 8.81 16.36 -3.96
N MET A 264 9.11 15.10 -4.27
CA MET A 264 10.46 14.61 -4.55
C MET A 264 10.95 15.09 -5.92
N PHE A 265 10.10 15.08 -6.95
CA PHE A 265 10.46 15.66 -8.26
C PHE A 265 10.81 17.14 -8.15
N MET A 266 10.07 17.91 -7.35
CA MET A 266 10.39 19.33 -7.11
C MET A 266 11.73 19.52 -6.41
N GLN A 267 12.21 18.54 -5.64
CA GLN A 267 13.53 18.57 -4.99
C GLN A 267 14.66 18.00 -5.84
N TYR A 268 14.37 17.44 -7.03
CA TYR A 268 15.39 16.91 -7.94
C TYR A 268 16.58 17.88 -8.16
N PRO A 269 16.40 19.18 -8.45
CA PRO A 269 17.52 20.09 -8.66
C PRO A 269 18.43 20.25 -7.43
N MET A 270 17.84 20.12 -6.22
CA MET A 270 18.59 20.16 -4.97
C MET A 270 19.39 18.88 -4.77
N LEU A 271 18.75 17.72 -4.98
CA LEU A 271 19.39 16.40 -4.88
C LEU A 271 20.52 16.26 -5.90
N TYR A 272 20.29 16.64 -7.17
CA TYR A 272 21.29 16.61 -8.22
C TYR A 272 22.55 17.43 -7.85
N ARG A 273 22.38 18.63 -7.26
CA ARG A 273 23.49 19.42 -6.72
C ARG A 273 24.16 18.74 -5.52
N HIS A 274 23.37 18.12 -4.61
CA HIS A 274 23.92 17.40 -3.46
C HIS A 274 24.84 16.26 -3.90
N PHE A 275 24.42 15.47 -4.89
CA PHE A 275 25.20 14.39 -5.49
C PHE A 275 26.24 14.88 -6.51
N ARG A 276 26.56 16.20 -6.49
CA ARG A 276 27.61 16.82 -7.33
C ARG A 276 27.36 16.57 -8.81
N GLN A 277 26.10 16.64 -9.23
CA GLN A 277 25.67 16.47 -10.62
C GLN A 277 26.03 15.09 -11.22
N LYS A 278 26.01 14.06 -10.39
CA LYS A 278 26.23 12.67 -10.80
C LYS A 278 24.98 11.84 -10.56
N LEU A 279 24.69 10.96 -11.48
CA LEU A 279 23.68 9.93 -11.42
C LEU A 279 24.37 8.55 -11.32
N PRO A 280 23.72 7.49 -10.81
CA PRO A 280 22.37 7.51 -10.26
C PRO A 280 22.31 8.02 -8.81
N PHE A 281 21.12 8.39 -8.33
CA PHE A 281 20.83 8.64 -6.93
C PHE A 281 19.33 8.53 -6.66
N GLY A 282 18.94 8.32 -5.39
CA GLY A 282 17.55 8.25 -4.96
C GLY A 282 17.20 9.28 -3.89
N GLY A 283 15.96 9.73 -3.92
CA GLY A 283 15.30 10.41 -2.80
C GLY A 283 14.26 9.50 -2.18
N ILE A 284 14.21 9.39 -0.85
CA ILE A 284 13.14 8.69 -0.15
C ILE A 284 12.35 9.66 0.71
N GLN A 285 11.04 9.44 0.78
CA GLN A 285 10.15 10.21 1.63
C GLN A 285 9.07 9.33 2.23
N THR A 286 8.83 9.51 3.53
CA THR A 286 7.68 8.94 4.21
C THR A 286 6.69 10.05 4.56
N GLY A 287 5.40 9.76 4.54
CA GLY A 287 4.42 10.77 4.92
C GLY A 287 2.98 10.37 4.68
N LYS A 288 2.10 11.33 4.92
CA LYS A 288 0.66 11.14 4.67
C LYS A 288 0.32 11.45 3.22
N GLY A 289 -0.44 10.52 2.63
CA GLY A 289 -1.21 10.70 1.41
C GLY A 289 -2.70 10.80 1.73
N TYR A 290 -3.45 11.44 0.85
CA TYR A 290 -4.88 11.73 1.06
C TYR A 290 -5.66 11.47 -0.22
N ARG A 291 -6.66 10.58 -0.13
CA ARG A 291 -7.58 10.29 -1.24
C ARG A 291 -9.00 10.25 -0.71
N ASN A 292 -9.86 11.10 -1.22
CA ASN A 292 -11.27 11.19 -0.80
C ASN A 292 -12.07 10.01 -1.36
N GLU A 293 -11.71 8.81 -0.95
CA GLU A 293 -12.27 7.54 -1.38
C GLU A 293 -13.79 7.50 -1.28
N ILE A 294 -14.44 6.99 -2.32
CA ILE A 294 -15.87 6.74 -2.37
C ILE A 294 -16.15 5.44 -1.61
N SER A 295 -16.89 5.52 -0.50
CA SER A 295 -17.29 4.35 0.30
C SER A 295 -16.13 3.44 0.73
N PRO A 296 -15.10 3.94 1.42
CA PRO A 296 -13.98 3.12 1.87
C PRO A 296 -14.46 1.98 2.78
N ARG A 297 -14.03 0.77 2.49
CA ARG A 297 -14.39 -0.47 3.19
C ARG A 297 -13.11 -1.26 3.45
N GLN A 298 -13.19 -2.43 4.11
CA GLN A 298 -12.07 -3.35 4.35
C GLN A 298 -10.99 -2.82 5.33
N GLY A 299 -11.39 -2.06 6.37
CA GLY A 299 -10.47 -1.68 7.45
C GLY A 299 -9.32 -0.79 6.99
N MET A 300 -8.08 -1.25 7.14
CA MET A 300 -6.86 -0.50 6.79
C MET A 300 -6.47 -0.56 5.31
N ILE A 301 -7.18 -1.36 4.49
CA ILE A 301 -6.81 -1.57 3.07
C ILE A 301 -7.10 -0.33 2.23
N ARG A 302 -8.21 0.36 2.51
CA ARG A 302 -8.63 1.55 1.76
C ARG A 302 -8.97 2.69 2.73
N LEU A 303 -8.03 3.59 2.88
CA LEU A 303 -8.11 4.73 3.79
C LEU A 303 -8.20 6.05 3.01
N ARG A 304 -8.81 7.08 3.63
CA ARG A 304 -8.82 8.46 3.11
C ARG A 304 -7.58 9.26 3.49
N GLU A 305 -6.98 8.91 4.63
CA GLU A 305 -5.68 9.37 5.07
C GLU A 305 -4.81 8.15 5.37
N PHE A 306 -3.73 7.98 4.66
CA PHE A 306 -2.85 6.80 4.75
C PHE A 306 -1.39 7.22 4.80
N THR A 307 -0.54 6.30 5.24
CA THR A 307 0.91 6.50 5.27
C THR A 307 1.52 5.85 4.05
N MET A 308 2.29 6.64 3.30
CA MET A 308 3.11 6.18 2.18
C MET A 308 4.59 6.29 2.52
N ALA A 309 5.38 5.48 1.84
CA ALA A 309 6.82 5.59 1.79
C ALA A 309 7.23 5.35 0.34
N GLU A 310 7.77 6.36 -0.31
CA GLU A 310 8.11 6.35 -1.73
C GLU A 310 9.58 6.66 -1.93
N LEU A 311 10.15 6.06 -2.97
CA LEU A 311 11.53 6.25 -3.41
C LEU A 311 11.50 6.63 -4.89
N GLU A 312 12.16 7.74 -5.24
CA GLU A 312 12.39 8.14 -6.62
C GLU A 312 13.86 7.94 -6.94
N TYR A 313 14.18 6.98 -7.80
CA TYR A 313 15.54 6.67 -8.20
C TYR A 313 15.83 7.20 -9.59
N PHE A 314 16.67 8.23 -9.65
CA PHE A 314 17.02 8.96 -10.86
C PHE A 314 18.26 8.37 -11.50
N PHE A 315 18.22 8.10 -12.80
CA PHE A 315 19.34 7.48 -13.51
C PHE A 315 19.42 7.90 -14.98
N ASP A 316 20.57 7.63 -15.58
CA ASP A 316 20.78 7.81 -17.02
C ASP A 316 20.15 6.65 -17.79
N PRO A 317 19.21 6.88 -18.71
CA PRO A 317 18.57 5.80 -19.47
C PRO A 317 19.52 5.03 -20.40
N GLU A 318 20.66 5.62 -20.80
CA GLU A 318 21.68 4.91 -21.58
C GLU A 318 22.61 4.05 -20.72
N GLU A 319 22.73 4.39 -19.45
CA GLU A 319 23.53 3.67 -18.46
C GLU A 319 22.66 3.30 -17.25
N PRO A 320 21.62 2.44 -17.44
CA PRO A 320 20.75 2.08 -16.34
C PRO A 320 21.58 1.36 -15.27
N PRO A 321 21.44 1.78 -14.00
CA PRO A 321 22.20 1.17 -12.93
C PRO A 321 21.78 -0.29 -12.78
N VAL A 322 22.75 -1.15 -12.84
CA VAL A 322 22.65 -2.56 -12.50
C VAL A 322 23.37 -2.68 -11.18
N GLY A 323 22.65 -2.84 -10.08
CA GLY A 323 23.29 -2.96 -8.77
C GLY A 323 24.28 -4.11 -8.74
N ASP A 324 25.55 -3.82 -8.51
CA ASP A 324 26.62 -4.83 -8.41
C ASP A 324 26.43 -5.75 -7.20
N ASP A 325 25.64 -5.31 -6.20
CA ASP A 325 25.36 -5.98 -4.94
C ASP A 325 24.04 -6.74 -4.92
N GLY A 326 23.35 -6.80 -6.07
CA GLY A 326 22.05 -7.47 -6.21
C GLY A 326 22.20 -8.99 -6.25
N ASP A 327 21.51 -9.69 -5.35
CA ASP A 327 21.30 -11.13 -5.52
C ASP A 327 20.31 -11.38 -6.66
N TRP A 328 20.84 -11.39 -7.88
CA TRP A 328 20.10 -11.68 -9.10
C TRP A 328 19.51 -13.09 -9.14
N SER A 329 19.91 -13.95 -8.18
CA SER A 329 19.35 -15.29 -7.98
C SER A 329 18.06 -15.27 -7.17
N THR A 330 17.69 -14.13 -6.57
CA THR A 330 16.45 -13.97 -5.79
C THR A 330 15.25 -14.46 -6.59
N VAL A 331 14.56 -15.46 -6.05
CA VAL A 331 13.40 -16.10 -6.69
C VAL A 331 12.12 -15.37 -6.24
N VAL A 332 11.37 -14.88 -7.20
CA VAL A 332 10.08 -14.21 -7.00
C VAL A 332 8.93 -15.03 -7.59
N GLN A 333 7.75 -14.90 -7.01
CA GLN A 333 6.50 -15.34 -7.61
C GLN A 333 5.95 -14.16 -8.42
N MET A 334 5.62 -14.38 -9.69
CA MET A 334 5.17 -13.31 -10.58
C MET A 334 4.05 -13.73 -11.52
N ILE A 335 3.25 -12.78 -11.94
CA ILE A 335 2.26 -12.91 -13.02
C ILE A 335 2.63 -11.89 -14.10
N PRO A 336 3.40 -12.28 -15.12
CA PRO A 336 3.67 -11.40 -16.25
C PRO A 336 2.39 -11.13 -17.04
N SER A 337 2.18 -9.90 -17.50
CA SER A 337 1.02 -9.51 -18.32
C SER A 337 0.92 -10.31 -19.62
N SER A 338 2.07 -10.65 -20.21
CA SER A 338 2.16 -11.43 -21.45
C SER A 338 1.60 -12.85 -21.34
N THR A 339 1.55 -13.43 -20.14
CA THR A 339 1.07 -14.81 -19.92
C THR A 339 -0.17 -14.88 -19.05
N GLY A 340 -0.38 -13.92 -18.16
CA GLY A 340 -1.45 -13.94 -17.15
C GLY A 340 -1.36 -15.11 -16.15
N GLN A 341 -0.25 -15.89 -16.17
CA GLN A 341 -0.10 -17.08 -15.36
C GLN A 341 0.99 -16.91 -14.30
N MET A 342 0.74 -17.51 -13.13
CA MET A 342 1.73 -17.51 -12.06
C MET A 342 2.99 -18.27 -12.48
N ALA A 343 4.13 -17.61 -12.36
CA ALA A 343 5.46 -18.18 -12.58
C ALA A 343 6.33 -17.98 -11.34
N ARG A 344 7.32 -18.84 -11.15
CA ARG A 344 8.31 -18.72 -10.08
C ARG A 344 9.70 -18.86 -10.68
N MET A 345 10.46 -17.81 -10.66
CA MET A 345 11.82 -17.80 -11.22
C MET A 345 12.68 -16.70 -10.59
N SER A 346 13.98 -16.76 -10.79
CA SER A 346 14.87 -15.67 -10.36
C SER A 346 14.66 -14.41 -11.21
N VAL A 347 14.90 -13.25 -10.62
CA VAL A 347 14.79 -11.96 -11.32
C VAL A 347 15.72 -11.89 -12.53
N SER A 348 16.91 -12.51 -12.47
CA SER A 348 17.83 -12.62 -13.62
C SER A 348 17.24 -13.41 -14.79
N VAL A 349 16.57 -14.53 -14.50
CA VAL A 349 15.88 -15.33 -15.52
C VAL A 349 14.70 -14.57 -16.11
N ALA A 350 13.93 -13.88 -15.29
CA ALA A 350 12.80 -13.08 -15.74
C ALA A 350 13.26 -11.94 -16.66
N LEU A 351 14.34 -11.24 -16.29
CA LEU A 351 14.96 -10.19 -17.09
C LEU A 351 15.48 -10.74 -18.43
N SER A 352 16.22 -11.86 -18.41
CA SER A 352 16.77 -12.48 -19.63
C SER A 352 15.69 -12.99 -20.61
N LYS A 353 14.49 -13.30 -20.09
CA LYS A 353 13.32 -13.67 -20.90
C LYS A 353 12.49 -12.48 -21.37
N GLY A 354 12.87 -11.26 -21.01
CA GLY A 354 12.10 -10.05 -21.34
C GLY A 354 10.73 -9.98 -20.64
N LEU A 355 10.54 -10.68 -19.51
CA LEU A 355 9.32 -10.58 -18.70
C LEU A 355 9.37 -9.33 -17.82
N ILE A 356 10.53 -9.02 -17.25
CA ILE A 356 10.83 -7.72 -16.66
C ILE A 356 11.61 -6.93 -17.70
N LEU A 357 11.17 -5.74 -18.03
CA LEU A 357 11.71 -4.98 -19.17
C LEU A 357 12.96 -4.16 -18.79
N HIS A 358 13.11 -3.83 -17.51
CA HIS A 358 14.18 -2.95 -17.06
C HIS A 358 14.99 -3.54 -15.88
N PRO A 359 16.34 -3.52 -15.94
CA PRO A 359 17.17 -4.11 -14.90
C PRO A 359 17.00 -3.43 -13.53
N THR A 360 16.82 -2.12 -13.50
CA THR A 360 16.58 -1.39 -12.25
C THR A 360 15.24 -1.81 -11.60
N VAL A 361 14.19 -2.05 -12.39
CA VAL A 361 12.90 -2.59 -11.88
C VAL A 361 13.12 -3.98 -11.27
N ALA A 362 13.86 -4.87 -11.95
CA ALA A 362 14.20 -6.19 -11.44
C ALA A 362 14.98 -6.12 -10.11
N TRP A 363 15.91 -5.19 -9.99
CA TRP A 363 16.66 -4.95 -8.76
C TRP A 363 15.74 -4.51 -7.62
N PHE A 364 14.85 -3.54 -7.86
CA PHE A 364 13.88 -3.10 -6.86
C PHE A 364 12.89 -4.21 -6.46
N MET A 365 12.46 -5.08 -7.39
CA MET A 365 11.62 -6.24 -7.05
C MET A 365 12.33 -7.19 -6.06
N ALA A 366 13.61 -7.50 -6.31
CA ALA A 366 14.41 -8.36 -5.42
C ALA A 366 14.58 -7.73 -4.04
N ARG A 367 14.94 -6.44 -3.98
CA ARG A 367 15.14 -5.70 -2.72
C ARG A 367 13.83 -5.48 -1.95
N THR A 368 12.73 -5.26 -2.65
CA THR A 368 11.40 -5.17 -2.03
C THR A 368 11.03 -6.47 -1.34
N LEU A 369 11.24 -7.63 -1.99
CA LEU A 369 10.99 -8.94 -1.37
C LEU A 369 11.83 -9.14 -0.09
N GLU A 370 13.11 -8.79 -0.13
CA GLU A 370 14.01 -8.87 1.02
C GLU A 370 13.51 -8.01 2.19
N LEU A 371 13.20 -6.74 1.92
CA LEU A 371 12.73 -5.81 2.92
C LEU A 371 11.41 -6.27 3.56
N VAL A 372 10.37 -6.58 2.78
CA VAL A 372 9.07 -6.94 3.35
C VAL A 372 9.11 -8.26 4.11
N ARG A 373 9.98 -9.20 3.70
CA ARG A 373 10.26 -10.41 4.46
C ARG A 373 10.88 -10.10 5.82
N SER A 374 11.82 -9.17 5.89
CA SER A 374 12.44 -8.74 7.15
C SER A 374 11.46 -8.08 8.11
N LEU A 375 10.40 -7.47 7.56
CA LEU A 375 9.29 -6.87 8.31
C LEU A 375 8.26 -7.89 8.82
N GLY A 376 8.37 -9.17 8.40
CA GLY A 376 7.49 -10.25 8.85
C GLY A 376 6.39 -10.65 7.87
N VAL A 377 6.46 -10.21 6.63
CA VAL A 377 5.58 -10.72 5.56
C VAL A 377 6.00 -12.14 5.18
N ASP A 378 5.05 -13.07 5.09
CA ASP A 378 5.28 -14.43 4.62
C ASP A 378 5.53 -14.42 3.10
N PRO A 379 6.73 -14.82 2.61
CA PRO A 379 7.06 -14.81 1.20
C PRO A 379 6.17 -15.74 0.34
N SER A 380 5.53 -16.76 0.94
CA SER A 380 4.60 -17.64 0.23
C SER A 380 3.26 -16.96 -0.07
N ARG A 381 2.99 -15.85 0.61
CA ARG A 381 1.78 -15.02 0.49
C ARG A 381 2.09 -13.68 -0.20
N LEU A 382 3.13 -13.65 -1.05
CA LEU A 382 3.56 -12.49 -1.81
C LEU A 382 3.73 -12.86 -3.28
N ARG A 383 3.27 -12.02 -4.19
CA ARG A 383 3.53 -12.12 -5.62
C ARG A 383 3.71 -10.75 -6.25
N PHE A 384 4.35 -10.73 -7.42
CA PHE A 384 4.41 -9.55 -8.27
C PHE A 384 3.48 -9.74 -9.46
N ARG A 385 2.61 -8.78 -9.75
CA ARG A 385 1.70 -8.76 -10.90
C ARG A 385 2.08 -7.61 -11.82
N GLN A 386 2.36 -7.90 -13.09
CA GLN A 386 2.67 -6.89 -14.08
C GLN A 386 1.38 -6.28 -14.62
N HIS A 387 1.33 -4.97 -14.75
CA HIS A 387 0.25 -4.25 -15.41
C HIS A 387 0.16 -4.61 -16.90
N GLY A 388 -1.05 -4.74 -17.42
CA GLY A 388 -1.32 -4.79 -18.85
C GLY A 388 -1.08 -3.42 -19.52
N GLN A 389 -1.01 -3.40 -20.84
CA GLN A 389 -0.82 -2.14 -21.57
C GLN A 389 -1.95 -1.13 -21.33
N ASP A 390 -3.17 -1.63 -21.16
CA ASP A 390 -4.37 -0.81 -20.95
C ASP A 390 -4.52 -0.32 -19.50
N GLU A 391 -3.87 -1.03 -18.54
CA GLU A 391 -3.86 -0.70 -17.11
C GLU A 391 -2.71 0.23 -16.75
N MET A 392 -1.63 0.16 -17.50
CA MET A 392 -0.41 0.89 -17.21
C MET A 392 -0.60 2.40 -17.45
N ALA A 393 -0.17 3.22 -16.46
CA ALA A 393 -0.18 4.66 -16.63
C ALA A 393 0.61 5.07 -17.90
N HIS A 394 0.12 6.03 -18.65
CA HIS A 394 0.66 6.46 -19.96
C HIS A 394 2.15 6.90 -19.92
N TYR A 395 2.66 7.22 -18.75
CA TYR A 395 4.05 7.61 -18.53
C TYR A 395 4.97 6.45 -18.14
N ALA A 396 4.41 5.29 -17.79
CA ALA A 396 5.21 4.14 -17.36
C ALA A 396 5.57 3.24 -18.55
N SER A 397 6.77 2.67 -18.53
CA SER A 397 7.22 1.69 -19.52
C SER A 397 7.24 0.25 -18.98
N ASP A 398 7.22 0.06 -17.68
CA ASP A 398 7.13 -1.23 -16.97
C ASP A 398 6.60 -0.96 -15.57
N CYS A 399 5.55 -1.66 -15.14
CA CYS A 399 4.92 -1.49 -13.84
C CYS A 399 4.54 -2.83 -13.23
N TRP A 400 4.92 -3.03 -11.97
CA TRP A 400 4.69 -4.24 -11.21
C TRP A 400 4.10 -3.93 -9.85
N ASP A 401 2.97 -4.56 -9.52
CA ASP A 401 2.41 -4.55 -8.17
C ASP A 401 2.99 -5.69 -7.34
N CYS A 402 3.55 -5.38 -6.19
CA CYS A 402 3.78 -6.37 -5.15
C CYS A 402 2.50 -6.53 -4.33
N GLU A 403 1.81 -7.64 -4.58
CA GLU A 403 0.55 -7.98 -3.93
C GLU A 403 0.80 -8.94 -2.76
N LEU A 404 0.11 -8.68 -1.64
CA LEU A 404 0.13 -9.52 -0.45
C LEU A 404 -1.22 -10.21 -0.28
N HIS A 405 -1.20 -11.50 0.04
CA HIS A 405 -2.41 -12.29 0.25
C HIS A 405 -2.81 -12.28 1.72
N GLY A 406 -4.00 -11.79 2.00
CA GLY A 406 -4.61 -11.78 3.32
C GLY A 406 -6.06 -12.27 3.30
N GLU A 407 -6.78 -12.02 4.36
CA GLU A 407 -8.22 -12.32 4.49
C GLU A 407 -9.08 -11.63 3.41
N HIS A 408 -8.60 -10.55 2.83
CA HIS A 408 -9.26 -9.83 1.74
C HIS A 408 -8.80 -10.28 0.33
N GLY A 409 -8.07 -11.39 0.26
CA GLY A 409 -7.46 -11.87 -0.99
C GLY A 409 -6.12 -11.19 -1.28
N TRP A 410 -5.77 -11.12 -2.56
CA TRP A 410 -4.56 -10.44 -3.03
C TRP A 410 -4.79 -8.93 -3.06
N ILE A 411 -3.94 -8.18 -2.40
CA ILE A 411 -4.02 -6.71 -2.29
C ILE A 411 -2.68 -6.13 -2.71
N GLU A 412 -2.71 -5.23 -3.65
CA GLU A 412 -1.59 -4.36 -4.00
C GLU A 412 -1.15 -3.56 -2.78
N CYS A 413 0.10 -3.72 -2.37
CA CYS A 413 0.70 -3.02 -1.24
C CYS A 413 1.87 -2.15 -1.64
N ILE A 414 2.55 -2.48 -2.75
CA ILE A 414 3.71 -1.76 -3.25
C ILE A 414 3.64 -1.76 -4.77
N GLY A 415 3.71 -0.58 -5.39
CA GLY A 415 3.91 -0.42 -6.83
C GLY A 415 5.39 -0.22 -7.15
N ILE A 416 5.88 -0.80 -8.24
CA ILE A 416 7.25 -0.58 -8.74
C ILE A 416 7.13 -0.22 -10.23
N ALA A 417 7.36 1.04 -10.56
CA ALA A 417 7.15 1.56 -11.91
C ALA A 417 8.41 2.23 -12.48
N ASN A 418 8.72 1.96 -13.73
CA ASN A 418 9.62 2.81 -14.51
C ASN A 418 8.80 3.93 -15.14
N ARG A 419 8.84 5.11 -14.53
CA ARG A 419 8.10 6.34 -14.92
C ARG A 419 8.74 7.06 -16.10
N THR A 420 9.85 6.56 -16.65
CA THR A 420 10.65 7.23 -17.67
C THR A 420 11.09 8.64 -17.23
N CYS A 421 11.16 9.60 -18.11
CA CYS A 421 11.47 11.01 -17.83
C CYS A 421 10.22 11.88 -17.63
N HIS A 422 9.02 11.29 -17.65
CA HIS A 422 7.76 12.01 -17.83
C HIS A 422 7.56 13.15 -16.82
N ASP A 423 7.61 12.86 -15.53
CA ASP A 423 7.34 13.87 -14.48
C ASP A 423 8.31 15.05 -14.55
N LEU A 424 9.61 14.77 -14.72
CA LEU A 424 10.63 15.82 -14.84
C LEU A 424 10.42 16.69 -16.08
N GLU A 425 10.03 16.10 -17.21
CA GLU A 425 9.72 16.84 -18.44
C GLU A 425 8.44 17.67 -18.31
N GLN A 426 7.41 17.15 -17.69
CA GLN A 426 6.17 17.90 -17.44
C GLN A 426 6.43 19.12 -16.57
N HIS A 427 7.19 18.97 -15.48
CA HIS A 427 7.57 20.09 -14.63
C HIS A 427 8.49 21.09 -15.32
N ALA A 428 9.45 20.61 -16.10
CA ALA A 428 10.30 21.47 -16.92
C ALA A 428 9.50 22.30 -17.92
N THR A 429 8.57 21.67 -18.62
CA THR A 429 7.69 22.29 -19.62
C THR A 429 6.76 23.31 -18.96
N HIS A 430 6.10 22.96 -17.86
CA HIS A 430 5.17 23.81 -17.16
C HIS A 430 5.83 25.04 -16.53
N THR A 431 7.03 24.89 -16.00
CA THR A 431 7.79 25.98 -15.37
C THR A 431 8.62 26.79 -16.34
N GLY A 432 8.92 26.27 -17.54
CA GLY A 432 9.85 26.85 -18.50
C GLY A 432 11.32 26.83 -18.02
N LYS A 433 11.64 26.03 -16.98
CA LYS A 433 12.98 25.97 -16.40
C LYS A 433 13.71 24.71 -16.79
N GLY A 434 15.01 24.83 -17.11
CA GLY A 434 15.87 23.68 -17.45
C GLY A 434 16.47 22.93 -16.25
N ASP A 435 15.99 23.18 -15.03
CA ASP A 435 16.56 22.67 -13.79
C ASP A 435 16.36 21.16 -13.56
N PHE A 436 15.53 20.52 -14.39
CA PHE A 436 15.17 19.09 -14.30
C PHE A 436 16.00 18.19 -15.22
N ARG A 437 17.10 18.71 -15.78
CA ARG A 437 17.99 17.97 -16.68
C ARG A 437 19.31 17.62 -16.01
N ALA A 438 19.97 16.56 -16.53
CA ALA A 438 21.32 16.15 -16.18
C ALA A 438 22.26 16.34 -17.37
N TRP A 439 23.55 16.47 -17.07
CA TRP A 439 24.58 16.57 -18.09
C TRP A 439 25.31 15.24 -18.24
N ARG A 440 25.31 14.68 -19.47
CA ARG A 440 26.11 13.52 -19.86
C ARG A 440 27.33 13.99 -20.62
N ALA A 441 28.51 13.73 -20.08
CA ALA A 441 29.78 14.01 -20.78
C ALA A 441 30.06 12.90 -21.80
N PHE A 442 30.44 13.28 -23.01
CA PHE A 442 30.92 12.30 -23.99
C PHE A 442 32.30 11.80 -23.62
N VAL A 443 32.57 10.50 -23.83
CA VAL A 443 33.92 9.92 -23.67
C VAL A 443 34.93 10.64 -24.55
N GLU A 444 34.54 10.93 -25.80
CA GLU A 444 35.33 11.75 -26.72
C GLU A 444 34.46 12.92 -27.24
N PRO A 445 35.03 14.16 -27.27
CA PRO A 445 34.29 15.30 -27.82
C PRO A 445 33.83 15.05 -29.24
N LYS A 446 32.56 15.29 -29.54
CA LYS A 446 31.99 15.11 -30.87
C LYS A 446 32.00 16.40 -31.65
N LYS A 447 32.42 16.36 -32.91
CA LYS A 447 32.21 17.47 -33.85
C LYS A 447 30.81 17.34 -34.45
N VAL A 448 29.94 18.29 -34.14
CA VAL A 448 28.59 18.37 -34.71
C VAL A 448 28.49 19.59 -35.61
N ARG A 449 27.84 19.42 -36.74
CA ARG A 449 27.47 20.54 -37.58
C ARG A 449 26.20 21.15 -37.08
N VAL A 450 26.30 22.42 -36.63
CA VAL A 450 25.16 23.16 -36.08
C VAL A 450 24.86 24.32 -37.03
N ASP A 451 23.62 24.36 -37.48
CA ASP A 451 23.16 25.55 -38.17
C ASP A 451 22.88 26.64 -37.16
N LYS A 452 23.38 27.85 -37.47
CA LYS A 452 23.22 29.00 -36.58
C LYS A 452 22.84 30.25 -37.39
N TRP A 453 22.01 31.09 -36.81
CA TRP A 453 21.76 32.41 -37.34
C TRP A 453 22.88 33.35 -36.93
N PHE A 454 23.48 34.01 -37.92
CA PHE A 454 24.53 35.02 -37.74
C PHE A 454 23.95 36.37 -38.09
N PRO A 455 24.18 37.41 -37.27
CA PRO A 455 23.74 38.75 -37.53
C PRO A 455 24.47 39.34 -38.71
N VAL A 456 23.73 39.93 -39.63
CA VAL A 456 24.30 40.72 -40.74
C VAL A 456 24.46 42.16 -40.27
N GLN A 457 25.67 42.51 -39.79
CA GLN A 457 25.97 43.79 -39.17
C GLN A 457 25.63 45.00 -40.04
N SER A 458 25.82 44.87 -41.37
CA SER A 458 25.50 45.94 -42.31
C SER A 458 24.00 46.25 -42.41
N ALA A 459 23.13 45.31 -42.04
CA ALA A 459 21.68 45.49 -41.97
C ALA A 459 21.20 45.86 -40.58
N ILE A 460 21.74 45.20 -39.54
CA ILE A 460 21.32 45.43 -38.13
C ILE A 460 21.76 46.79 -37.62
N GLY A 461 23.00 47.22 -37.96
CA GLY A 461 23.53 48.51 -37.51
C GLY A 461 22.64 49.71 -37.85
N PRO A 462 22.31 49.94 -39.15
CA PRO A 462 21.42 51.02 -39.57
C PRO A 462 19.99 50.88 -39.03
N ALA A 463 19.46 49.67 -38.91
CA ALA A 463 18.07 49.39 -38.47
C ALA A 463 17.86 49.67 -36.98
N PHE A 464 18.81 49.25 -36.14
CA PHE A 464 18.61 49.23 -34.70
C PHE A 464 19.57 50.16 -33.90
N LYS A 465 20.50 50.83 -34.57
CA LYS A 465 21.42 51.83 -33.98
C LYS A 465 22.06 51.39 -32.66
N SER A 466 21.69 52.03 -31.56
CA SER A 466 22.23 51.75 -30.23
C SER A 466 21.90 50.33 -29.71
N LEU A 467 20.87 49.70 -30.22
CA LEU A 467 20.49 48.32 -29.86
C LEU A 467 21.12 47.26 -30.72
N ALA A 468 21.88 47.62 -31.77
CA ALA A 468 22.43 46.71 -32.73
C ALA A 468 23.39 45.64 -32.10
N SER A 469 24.14 46.01 -31.07
CA SER A 469 25.05 45.11 -30.35
C SER A 469 24.26 44.06 -29.56
N GLU A 470 23.22 44.48 -28.82
CA GLU A 470 22.36 43.60 -28.02
C GLU A 470 21.57 42.64 -28.91
N ILE A 471 21.02 43.13 -30.03
CA ILE A 471 20.33 42.31 -31.01
C ILE A 471 21.27 41.27 -31.66
N SER A 472 22.49 41.67 -31.97
CA SER A 472 23.47 40.74 -32.52
C SER A 472 23.86 39.64 -31.53
N GLU A 473 23.98 39.98 -30.26
CA GLU A 473 24.20 39.04 -29.16
C GLU A 473 23.01 38.09 -29.04
N ALA A 474 21.79 38.64 -28.99
CA ALA A 474 20.56 37.85 -28.87
C ALA A 474 20.35 36.87 -30.06
N ILE A 475 20.70 37.27 -31.30
CA ILE A 475 20.67 36.36 -32.46
C ILE A 475 21.71 35.23 -32.28
N GLY A 476 22.88 35.54 -31.74
CA GLY A 476 23.93 34.54 -31.49
C GLY A 476 23.67 33.57 -30.36
N GLU A 477 22.79 33.93 -29.43
CA GLU A 477 22.44 33.17 -28.20
C GLU A 477 21.06 32.51 -28.26
N LEU A 478 20.44 32.40 -29.45
CA LEU A 478 19.13 31.76 -29.61
C LEU A 478 19.15 30.30 -29.11
N ASP A 479 18.36 30.01 -28.09
CA ASP A 479 18.24 28.67 -27.52
C ASP A 479 17.54 27.70 -28.50
N LYS A 480 16.53 28.19 -29.24
CA LYS A 480 15.84 27.43 -30.27
C LYS A 480 16.04 28.13 -31.61
N MET A 481 16.55 27.39 -32.57
CA MET A 481 16.76 27.89 -33.92
C MET A 481 15.42 28.07 -34.66
N PRO A 482 15.02 29.30 -35.01
CA PRO A 482 13.91 29.53 -35.97
C PRO A 482 14.21 28.89 -37.32
N GLU A 483 13.21 28.29 -37.91
CA GLU A 483 13.36 27.60 -39.20
C GLU A 483 13.61 28.58 -40.37
N SER A 484 13.03 29.77 -40.27
CA SER A 484 13.09 30.79 -41.33
C SER A 484 12.97 32.20 -40.78
N LEU A 485 13.35 33.18 -41.57
CA LEU A 485 13.03 34.59 -41.39
C LEU A 485 11.61 34.90 -41.93
N PRO A 486 10.91 35.88 -41.37
CA PRO A 486 11.29 36.67 -40.20
C PRO A 486 11.04 35.90 -38.87
N PHE A 487 11.81 36.20 -37.84
CA PHE A 487 11.58 35.65 -36.50
C PHE A 487 11.71 36.75 -35.43
N LYS A 488 11.12 36.50 -34.24
CA LYS A 488 11.18 37.41 -33.13
C LYS A 488 12.29 37.03 -32.14
N ILE A 489 12.96 38.01 -31.60
CA ILE A 489 13.87 37.88 -30.46
C ILE A 489 13.41 38.77 -29.32
N ARG A 490 13.76 38.39 -28.09
CA ARG A 490 13.48 39.15 -26.87
C ARG A 490 14.77 39.74 -26.32
N LEU A 491 14.78 41.04 -26.10
CA LEU A 491 15.89 41.76 -25.53
C LEU A 491 15.94 41.67 -23.99
N LYS A 492 17.06 42.05 -23.37
CA LYS A 492 17.29 41.98 -21.92
C LYS A 492 16.29 42.83 -21.12
N ASP A 493 15.76 43.90 -21.70
CA ASP A 493 14.71 44.76 -21.10
C ASP A 493 13.26 44.19 -21.25
N GLY A 494 13.13 43.03 -21.91
CA GLY A 494 11.84 42.37 -22.18
C GLY A 494 11.16 42.82 -23.48
N THR A 495 11.73 43.76 -24.22
CA THR A 495 11.21 44.20 -25.52
C THR A 495 11.35 43.11 -26.58
N GLU A 496 10.30 42.87 -27.36
CA GLU A 496 10.36 41.99 -28.53
C GLU A 496 10.67 42.77 -29.79
N THR A 497 11.61 42.23 -30.60
CA THR A 497 11.92 42.81 -31.89
C THR A 497 11.90 41.72 -32.95
N THR A 498 11.58 42.11 -34.21
CA THR A 498 11.53 41.17 -35.36
C THR A 498 12.79 41.30 -36.18
N ILE A 499 13.39 40.17 -36.51
CA ILE A 499 14.54 40.06 -37.41
C ILE A 499 13.99 39.71 -38.78
N GLU A 500 14.13 40.69 -39.70
CA GLU A 500 13.60 40.58 -41.06
C GLU A 500 14.61 39.92 -42.02
N GLU A 501 14.13 39.61 -43.24
CA GLU A 501 15.01 39.10 -44.31
C GLU A 501 16.21 39.98 -44.55
N GLY A 502 17.42 39.39 -44.65
CA GLY A 502 18.66 40.08 -44.85
C GLY A 502 19.30 40.62 -43.56
N MET A 503 18.65 40.58 -42.36
CA MET A 503 19.22 40.98 -41.10
C MET A 503 20.00 39.86 -40.41
N ALA A 504 19.71 38.61 -40.75
CA ALA A 504 20.47 37.45 -40.30
C ALA A 504 20.64 36.46 -41.46
N GLU A 505 21.72 35.71 -41.43
CA GLU A 505 21.98 34.61 -42.35
C GLU A 505 22.23 33.31 -41.62
N ARG A 506 21.74 32.21 -42.19
CA ARG A 506 21.92 30.87 -41.68
C ARG A 506 23.26 30.33 -42.20
N ARG A 507 24.14 29.96 -41.27
CA ARG A 507 25.40 29.30 -41.61
C ARG A 507 25.57 28.05 -40.77
N THR A 508 26.23 27.06 -41.35
CA THR A 508 26.61 25.83 -40.65
C THR A 508 28.01 26.00 -40.10
N GLU A 509 28.21 25.81 -38.81
CA GLU A 509 29.54 25.77 -38.18
C GLU A 509 29.80 24.40 -37.55
N ASP A 510 31.08 23.99 -37.57
CA ASP A 510 31.54 22.82 -36.85
C ASP A 510 31.74 23.21 -35.39
N ARG A 511 30.91 22.66 -34.49
CA ARG A 511 31.05 22.87 -33.05
C ARG A 511 31.54 21.60 -32.38
N VAL A 512 32.51 21.74 -31.49
CA VAL A 512 32.97 20.66 -30.63
C VAL A 512 32.03 20.63 -29.40
N VAL A 513 31.28 19.56 -29.23
CA VAL A 513 30.43 19.32 -28.08
C VAL A 513 31.07 18.27 -27.20
N THR A 514 31.16 18.56 -25.90
CA THR A 514 31.78 17.70 -24.89
C THR A 514 30.77 16.84 -24.12
N GLY A 515 29.47 17.04 -24.36
CA GLY A 515 28.38 16.33 -23.72
C GLY A 515 27.03 16.86 -24.18
N GLU A 516 25.98 16.36 -23.57
CA GLU A 516 24.59 16.74 -23.85
C GLU A 516 23.75 16.84 -22.57
N TRP A 517 22.72 17.67 -22.62
CA TRP A 517 21.69 17.74 -21.60
C TRP A 517 20.57 16.76 -21.93
N TYR A 518 20.19 15.94 -20.98
CA TYR A 518 19.09 14.98 -21.10
C TYR A 518 18.22 15.01 -19.84
N THR A 519 17.00 14.50 -19.93
CA THR A 519 16.13 14.33 -18.77
C THR A 519 16.34 12.93 -18.21
N PRO A 520 16.70 12.78 -16.92
CA PRO A 520 16.86 11.46 -16.30
C PRO A 520 15.56 10.65 -16.30
N HIS A 521 15.71 9.33 -16.37
CA HIS A 521 14.59 8.42 -16.08
C HIS A 521 14.48 8.18 -14.57
N VAL A 522 13.30 7.74 -14.16
CA VAL A 522 12.96 7.49 -12.76
C VAL A 522 12.35 6.10 -12.63
N VAL A 523 12.83 5.32 -11.66
CA VAL A 523 12.11 4.14 -11.15
C VAL A 523 11.60 4.47 -9.75
N GLU A 524 10.31 4.23 -9.56
CA GLU A 524 9.57 4.50 -8.33
C GLU A 524 9.09 3.20 -7.70
N PRO A 525 9.61 2.77 -6.54
CA PRO A 525 8.93 1.88 -5.62
C PRO A 525 8.11 2.67 -4.59
N ALA A 526 6.80 2.50 -4.63
CA ALA A 526 5.81 3.17 -3.76
C ALA A 526 5.18 2.19 -2.78
N PHE A 527 5.34 2.41 -1.47
CA PHE A 527 4.94 1.50 -0.40
C PHE A 527 3.72 2.04 0.35
N GLY A 528 2.61 1.32 0.32
CA GLY A 528 1.43 1.57 1.15
C GLY A 528 1.64 1.01 2.57
N ILE A 529 2.22 1.80 3.47
CA ILE A 529 2.64 1.37 4.82
C ILE A 529 1.49 0.79 5.64
N ASP A 530 0.30 1.38 5.58
CA ASP A 530 -0.87 0.89 6.33
C ASP A 530 -1.35 -0.47 5.80
N ARG A 531 -1.30 -0.71 4.49
CA ARG A 531 -1.60 -2.01 3.87
C ARG A 531 -0.56 -3.07 4.27
N ILE A 532 0.71 -2.71 4.28
CA ILE A 532 1.81 -3.59 4.71
C ILE A 532 1.64 -3.97 6.19
N ILE A 533 1.37 -3.00 7.08
CA ILE A 533 1.13 -3.26 8.50
C ILE A 533 -0.07 -4.19 8.69
N TRP A 534 -1.15 -3.99 7.94
CA TRP A 534 -2.30 -4.89 7.96
C TRP A 534 -1.90 -6.33 7.68
N HIS A 535 -1.13 -6.56 6.60
CA HIS A 535 -0.68 -7.90 6.22
C HIS A 535 0.35 -8.48 7.20
N ILE A 536 1.24 -7.68 7.77
CA ILE A 536 2.14 -8.11 8.85
C ILE A 536 1.32 -8.63 10.04
N LEU A 537 0.27 -7.92 10.45
CA LEU A 537 -0.60 -8.34 11.56
C LEU A 537 -1.42 -9.59 11.20
N ASP A 538 -1.94 -9.68 9.98
CA ASP A 538 -2.67 -10.85 9.51
C ASP A 538 -1.77 -12.09 9.39
N HIS A 539 -0.56 -11.94 8.84
CA HIS A 539 0.41 -13.04 8.73
C HIS A 539 0.94 -13.50 10.08
N ALA A 540 1.11 -12.56 11.01
CA ALA A 540 1.61 -12.86 12.36
C ALA A 540 0.54 -13.46 13.29
N TYR A 541 -0.75 -13.34 12.96
CA TYR A 541 -1.83 -13.80 13.83
C TYR A 541 -2.01 -15.31 13.77
N GLU A 542 -1.88 -15.94 14.93
CA GLU A 542 -2.06 -17.39 15.12
C GLU A 542 -2.96 -17.66 16.33
N GLU A 543 -3.77 -18.70 16.23
CA GLU A 543 -4.54 -19.27 17.34
C GLU A 543 -3.95 -20.61 17.73
N ILE A 544 -3.57 -20.73 18.98
CA ILE A 544 -3.05 -21.97 19.55
C ILE A 544 -3.99 -22.48 20.63
N GLU A 545 -4.16 -23.80 20.73
CA GLU A 545 -4.89 -24.45 21.79
C GLU A 545 -3.91 -24.92 22.86
N LYS A 546 -4.15 -24.52 24.11
CA LYS A 546 -3.34 -24.93 25.26
C LYS A 546 -4.25 -25.18 26.46
N ASP A 547 -4.15 -26.37 27.05
CA ASP A 547 -4.95 -26.79 28.24
C ASP A 547 -6.45 -26.62 28.01
N GLY A 548 -6.96 -26.93 26.79
CA GLY A 548 -8.36 -26.80 26.41
C GLY A 548 -8.85 -25.35 26.25
N ASN A 549 -7.94 -24.37 26.30
CA ASN A 549 -8.24 -22.97 26.07
C ASN A 549 -7.57 -22.48 24.77
N ARG A 550 -8.28 -21.62 24.04
CA ARG A 550 -7.76 -20.97 22.84
C ARG A 550 -6.99 -19.71 23.23
N TYR A 551 -5.76 -19.61 22.76
CA TYR A 551 -4.88 -18.45 22.91
C TYR A 551 -4.59 -17.83 21.56
N SER A 552 -4.57 -16.50 21.53
CA SER A 552 -4.19 -15.74 20.34
C SER A 552 -2.78 -15.19 20.52
N VAL A 553 -1.97 -15.31 19.49
CA VAL A 553 -0.57 -14.85 19.47
C VAL A 553 -0.34 -14.02 18.22
N LEU A 554 0.37 -12.91 18.33
CA LEU A 554 0.94 -12.18 17.20
C LEU A 554 2.43 -12.51 17.11
N ARG A 555 2.84 -13.27 16.09
CA ARG A 555 4.25 -13.65 15.88
C ARG A 555 5.01 -12.59 15.10
N LEU A 556 5.00 -11.36 15.61
CA LEU A 556 5.77 -10.27 15.03
C LEU A 556 7.27 -10.53 15.18
N PRO A 557 8.10 -10.32 14.16
CA PRO A 557 9.55 -10.29 14.31
C PRO A 557 9.97 -9.12 15.21
N GLN A 558 11.14 -9.19 15.81
CA GLN A 558 11.60 -8.13 16.72
C GLN A 558 11.70 -6.77 16.01
N SER A 559 12.01 -6.76 14.71
CA SER A 559 12.06 -5.54 13.88
C SER A 559 10.75 -4.75 13.88
N THR A 560 9.60 -5.42 13.96
CA THR A 560 8.26 -4.80 13.90
C THR A 560 7.48 -4.90 15.21
N ALA A 561 7.94 -5.70 16.19
CA ALA A 561 7.29 -5.82 17.48
C ALA A 561 7.22 -4.46 18.21
N PRO A 562 6.12 -4.13 18.92
CA PRO A 562 5.97 -2.82 19.57
C PRO A 562 6.98 -2.60 20.71
N PHE A 563 7.39 -3.68 21.37
CA PHE A 563 8.42 -3.73 22.41
C PHE A 563 9.33 -4.94 22.16
N ASP A 564 10.61 -4.83 22.53
CA ASP A 564 11.56 -5.94 22.43
C ASP A 564 11.33 -6.96 23.54
N ALA A 565 11.00 -6.49 24.74
CA ALA A 565 10.69 -7.36 25.87
C ALA A 565 9.67 -6.72 26.82
N VAL A 566 9.03 -7.59 27.61
CA VAL A 566 8.25 -7.19 28.78
C VAL A 566 8.88 -7.73 30.05
N VAL A 567 8.98 -6.91 31.11
CA VAL A 567 9.48 -7.31 32.42
C VAL A 567 8.32 -7.50 33.38
N LEU A 568 8.27 -8.66 34.02
CA LEU A 568 7.15 -9.15 34.80
C LEU A 568 7.65 -9.61 36.19
N PRO A 569 7.20 -9.06 37.32
CA PRO A 569 7.40 -9.71 38.59
C PRO A 569 6.48 -10.95 38.70
N LEU A 570 6.93 -12.08 39.24
CA LEU A 570 6.05 -13.23 39.50
C LEU A 570 4.90 -12.82 40.42
N PHE A 571 5.23 -12.09 41.49
CA PHE A 571 4.30 -11.40 42.38
C PHE A 571 4.79 -9.98 42.62
N ASP A 572 3.87 -9.03 42.75
CA ASP A 572 4.21 -7.64 43.08
C ASP A 572 4.33 -7.46 44.60
N LYS A 573 5.24 -8.20 45.21
CA LYS A 573 5.54 -8.21 46.65
C LYS A 573 6.94 -8.77 46.92
N ASP A 574 7.37 -8.72 48.14
CA ASP A 574 8.63 -9.30 48.67
C ASP A 574 9.88 -8.79 47.92
N GLY A 575 9.83 -7.58 47.31
CA GLY A 575 10.93 -6.98 46.53
C GLY A 575 11.01 -7.38 45.06
N MET A 576 10.19 -8.34 44.59
CA MET A 576 10.19 -8.75 43.17
C MET A 576 9.71 -7.64 42.25
N GLY A 577 8.68 -6.87 42.66
CA GLY A 577 8.19 -5.73 41.90
C GLY A 577 9.25 -4.65 41.70
N ASP A 578 9.96 -4.30 42.78
CA ASP A 578 11.02 -3.28 42.77
C ASP A 578 12.19 -3.70 41.87
N MET A 579 12.63 -4.97 41.99
CA MET A 579 13.69 -5.53 41.15
C MET A 579 13.27 -5.54 39.67
N ALA A 580 12.04 -5.99 39.35
CA ALA A 580 11.52 -6.03 38.00
C ALA A 580 11.44 -4.61 37.39
N LYS A 581 10.98 -3.63 38.17
CA LYS A 581 10.95 -2.23 37.75
C LYS A 581 12.35 -1.68 37.48
N THR A 582 13.30 -1.99 38.36
CA THR A 582 14.71 -1.58 38.21
C THR A 582 15.31 -2.16 36.93
N ILE A 583 15.07 -3.45 36.64
CA ILE A 583 15.51 -4.09 35.38
C ILE A 583 14.87 -3.41 34.16
N ALA A 584 13.56 -3.15 34.21
CA ALA A 584 12.87 -2.46 33.10
C ALA A 584 13.43 -1.05 32.88
N ASP A 585 13.69 -0.29 33.95
CA ASP A 585 14.24 1.06 33.89
C ASP A 585 15.69 1.07 33.34
N ILE A 586 16.50 0.07 33.68
CA ILE A 586 17.87 -0.07 33.14
C ILE A 586 17.83 -0.40 31.64
N LEU A 587 17.06 -1.42 31.27
CA LEU A 587 16.96 -1.85 29.88
C LEU A 587 16.31 -0.78 28.98
N SER A 588 15.35 -0.01 29.49
CA SER A 588 14.72 1.09 28.73
C SER A 588 15.67 2.25 28.43
N LYS A 589 16.77 2.39 29.18
CA LYS A 589 17.83 3.38 28.91
C LYS A 589 18.85 2.88 27.88
N ALA A 590 18.87 1.58 27.61
CA ALA A 590 19.75 1.02 26.60
C ALA A 590 19.30 1.45 25.20
N ARG A 591 20.24 1.98 24.43
CA ARG A 591 19.96 2.39 23.04
C ARG A 591 19.53 1.18 22.21
N GLY A 592 18.45 1.35 21.46
CA GLY A 592 17.93 0.32 20.56
C GLY A 592 16.91 -0.64 21.18
N LEU A 593 16.61 -0.53 22.49
CA LEU A 593 15.62 -1.37 23.16
C LEU A 593 14.39 -0.57 23.59
N LYS A 594 13.20 -1.16 23.36
CA LYS A 594 11.91 -0.70 23.89
C LYS A 594 11.37 -1.75 24.87
N ILE A 595 11.21 -1.39 26.13
CA ILE A 595 10.84 -2.32 27.20
C ILE A 595 9.51 -1.92 27.82
N GLN A 596 8.63 -2.91 28.01
CA GLN A 596 7.40 -2.76 28.75
C GLN A 596 7.55 -3.34 30.15
N TYR A 597 6.94 -2.73 31.17
CA TYR A 597 6.77 -3.28 32.50
C TYR A 597 5.29 -3.57 32.76
N ASP A 598 4.96 -4.77 33.28
CA ASP A 598 3.59 -5.12 33.63
C ASP A 598 3.55 -5.95 34.95
N ASN A 599 2.90 -5.42 36.00
CA ASN A 599 2.69 -6.07 37.29
C ASN A 599 1.20 -6.40 37.55
N SER A 600 0.30 -6.20 36.56
CA SER A 600 -1.14 -6.31 36.75
C SER A 600 -1.68 -7.73 36.55
N LYS A 601 -2.52 -8.21 37.47
CA LYS A 601 -3.16 -9.55 37.45
C LYS A 601 -2.15 -10.71 37.62
N SER A 602 -2.55 -11.94 37.26
CA SER A 602 -1.70 -13.12 37.37
C SER A 602 -0.65 -13.19 36.26
N ILE A 603 0.47 -13.87 36.52
CA ILE A 603 1.57 -14.02 35.55
C ILE A 603 1.10 -14.64 34.23
N GLY A 604 0.23 -15.64 34.27
CA GLY A 604 -0.31 -16.26 33.03
C GLY A 604 -1.10 -15.26 32.16
N ARG A 605 -1.87 -14.35 32.78
CA ARG A 605 -2.56 -13.28 32.05
C ARG A 605 -1.62 -12.23 31.47
N ARG A 606 -0.49 -11.99 32.13
CA ARG A 606 0.55 -11.08 31.63
C ARG A 606 1.28 -11.67 30.42
N TYR A 607 1.61 -12.96 30.45
CA TYR A 607 2.14 -13.67 29.29
C TYR A 607 1.17 -13.63 28.10
N ALA A 608 -0.11 -13.95 28.34
CA ALA A 608 -1.12 -13.88 27.28
C ALA A 608 -1.25 -12.48 26.68
N ARG A 609 -1.18 -11.41 27.50
CA ARG A 609 -1.17 -10.04 27.00
C ARG A 609 0.05 -9.71 26.15
N ALA A 610 1.23 -10.17 26.58
CA ALA A 610 2.48 -9.96 25.86
C ALA A 610 2.47 -10.71 24.51
N ASP A 611 1.97 -11.95 24.51
CA ASP A 611 1.84 -12.78 23.31
C ASP A 611 0.83 -12.15 22.32
N GLU A 612 -0.32 -11.67 22.77
CA GLU A 612 -1.30 -10.93 21.98
C GLU A 612 -0.80 -9.56 21.48
N ALA A 613 0.12 -8.93 22.22
CA ALA A 613 0.76 -7.68 21.81
C ALA A 613 1.92 -7.87 20.84
N GLY A 614 2.31 -9.12 20.58
CA GLY A 614 3.41 -9.43 19.67
C GLY A 614 4.80 -9.21 20.27
N ILE A 615 4.94 -9.17 21.60
CA ILE A 615 6.24 -8.95 22.26
C ILE A 615 7.05 -10.27 22.26
N PRO A 616 8.26 -10.31 21.68
CA PRO A 616 9.00 -11.56 21.48
C PRO A 616 9.56 -12.15 22.78
N TRP A 617 9.89 -11.32 23.76
CA TRP A 617 10.56 -11.74 24.99
C TRP A 617 9.80 -11.33 26.26
N ALA A 618 9.71 -12.25 27.21
CA ALA A 618 9.19 -11.95 28.54
C ALA A 618 10.23 -12.31 29.61
N ILE A 619 10.59 -11.32 30.42
CA ILE A 619 11.57 -11.42 31.49
C ILE A 619 10.80 -11.52 32.80
N THR A 620 10.93 -12.64 33.53
CA THR A 620 10.23 -12.85 34.80
C THR A 620 11.20 -12.81 35.95
N VAL A 621 10.89 -11.94 36.91
CA VAL A 621 11.57 -11.84 38.21
C VAL A 621 10.80 -12.65 39.23
N ASP A 622 11.44 -13.62 39.86
CA ASP A 622 10.87 -14.54 40.84
C ASP A 622 11.66 -14.58 42.14
N HIS A 623 11.32 -15.48 43.07
CA HIS A 623 12.01 -15.62 44.35
C HIS A 623 13.49 -16.01 44.20
N GLN A 624 13.85 -16.75 43.14
CA GLN A 624 15.25 -17.11 42.88
C GLN A 624 16.04 -15.87 42.45
N SER A 625 15.39 -15.00 41.65
CA SER A 625 16.00 -13.74 41.20
C SER A 625 16.49 -12.85 42.32
N LEU A 626 15.77 -12.82 43.44
CA LEU A 626 16.15 -12.04 44.61
C LEU A 626 17.40 -12.59 45.33
N LYS A 627 17.71 -13.90 45.12
CA LYS A 627 18.84 -14.56 45.79
C LYS A 627 20.13 -14.46 44.99
N ASP A 628 20.05 -14.69 43.69
CA ASP A 628 21.23 -14.87 42.84
C ASP A 628 21.31 -13.88 41.65
N GLY A 629 20.34 -12.97 41.53
CA GLY A 629 20.31 -11.98 40.42
C GLY A 629 19.96 -12.55 39.07
N SER A 630 19.63 -13.86 38.96
CA SER A 630 19.18 -14.45 37.69
C SER A 630 17.69 -14.20 37.46
N VAL A 631 17.26 -14.20 36.20
CA VAL A 631 15.87 -14.04 35.79
C VAL A 631 15.45 -15.13 34.82
N THR A 632 14.15 -15.38 34.68
CA THR A 632 13.64 -16.28 33.67
C THR A 632 13.33 -15.49 32.38
N LEU A 633 14.01 -15.82 31.31
CA LEU A 633 13.73 -15.30 29.97
C LEU A 633 12.86 -16.31 29.21
N ARG A 634 11.68 -15.87 28.75
CA ARG A 634 10.74 -16.68 27.97
C ARG A 634 10.66 -16.15 26.56
N ARG A 635 10.81 -17.06 25.58
CA ARG A 635 10.58 -16.78 24.17
C ARG A 635 9.10 -17.01 23.84
N ARG A 636 8.45 -16.04 23.16
CA ARG A 636 7.03 -16.10 22.76
C ARG A 636 6.75 -17.27 21.81
N ASP A 637 7.62 -17.49 20.81
CA ASP A 637 7.32 -18.32 19.67
C ASP A 637 7.19 -19.82 19.98
N ASP A 638 7.92 -20.32 20.97
CA ASP A 638 7.86 -21.72 21.41
C ASP A 638 7.53 -21.88 22.90
N GLY A 639 7.43 -20.77 23.61
CA GLY A 639 7.17 -20.77 25.05
C GLY A 639 8.30 -21.29 25.91
N LYS A 640 9.47 -21.62 25.32
CA LYS A 640 10.64 -22.08 26.08
C LYS A 640 11.17 -21.01 27.01
N GLN A 641 11.76 -21.45 28.09
CA GLN A 641 12.26 -20.60 29.17
C GLN A 641 13.68 -21.02 29.54
N VAL A 642 14.51 -20.03 29.79
CA VAL A 642 15.89 -20.22 30.25
C VAL A 642 16.20 -19.25 31.37
N ARG A 643 17.10 -19.64 32.27
CA ARG A 643 17.64 -18.73 33.31
C ARG A 643 18.86 -18.01 32.74
N CYS A 644 18.91 -16.71 32.90
CA CYS A 644 20.05 -15.88 32.54
C CYS A 644 20.33 -14.83 33.64
N ASN A 645 21.56 -14.32 33.70
CA ASN A 645 21.88 -13.24 34.61
C ASN A 645 21.19 -11.95 34.12
N LYS A 646 20.64 -11.15 35.03
CA LYS A 646 20.03 -9.85 34.72
C LYS A 646 21.00 -8.91 33.99
N ASP A 647 22.30 -9.03 34.23
CA ASP A 647 23.32 -8.17 33.64
C ASP A 647 23.62 -8.51 32.17
N ASP A 648 23.28 -9.74 31.74
CA ASP A 648 23.44 -10.19 30.35
C ASP A 648 22.24 -9.86 29.46
N LEU A 649 21.09 -9.46 30.02
CA LEU A 649 19.83 -9.24 29.33
C LEU A 649 19.95 -8.28 28.15
N GLN A 650 20.69 -7.19 28.30
CA GLN A 650 20.87 -6.21 27.21
C GLN A 650 21.53 -6.87 25.99
N SER A 651 22.60 -7.63 26.20
CA SER A 651 23.31 -8.34 25.13
C SER A 651 22.42 -9.39 24.46
N VAL A 652 21.67 -10.15 25.27
CA VAL A 652 20.74 -11.19 24.78
C VAL A 652 19.63 -10.59 23.93
N LEU A 653 19.01 -9.49 24.35
CA LEU A 653 17.93 -8.84 23.61
C LEU A 653 18.44 -8.19 22.31
N LEU A 654 19.61 -7.56 22.33
CA LEU A 654 20.20 -6.95 21.13
C LEU A 654 20.63 -8.01 20.11
N SER A 655 21.09 -9.17 20.56
CA SER A 655 21.44 -10.31 19.68
C SER A 655 20.23 -11.17 19.29
N GLN A 656 19.02 -10.76 19.64
CA GLN A 656 17.77 -11.51 19.40
C GLN A 656 17.83 -12.96 19.94
N GLY A 657 18.55 -13.16 21.05
CA GLY A 657 18.70 -14.45 21.69
C GLY A 657 19.63 -15.42 20.98
N SER A 658 20.39 -14.99 19.97
CA SER A 658 21.34 -15.87 19.25
C SER A 658 22.52 -16.34 20.11
N ASN A 659 22.78 -15.69 21.23
CA ASN A 659 23.86 -15.98 22.17
C ASN A 659 23.39 -16.72 23.43
N ILE A 660 22.18 -17.32 23.41
CA ILE A 660 21.63 -18.10 24.53
C ILE A 660 20.96 -19.38 24.02
N ASP A 661 21.22 -20.49 24.71
CA ASP A 661 20.62 -21.78 24.39
C ASP A 661 19.29 -21.99 25.14
N PHE A 662 18.21 -22.38 24.40
CA PHE A 662 16.86 -22.62 24.92
C PHE A 662 16.49 -24.08 25.00
#